data_4800bfabf06e8cea9c0e8141ca1aedea
#
_entry.id   4800bfabf06e8cea9c0e8141ca1aedea
#
_cell.length_a   1.000
_cell.length_b   1.000
_cell.length_c   1.000
_cell.angle_alpha   90.00
_cell.angle_beta   90.00
_cell.angle_gamma   90.00
#
_symmetry.space_group_name_H-M   'P 1'
#
loop_
_entity.id
_entity.type
_entity.pdbx_description
1 polymer ?
#
loop_
_entity_poly.entity_id
_entity_poly.type
_entity_poly.pdbx_seq_one_letter_code
_entity_poly.pdbx_strand_id
1 'polypeptide(L)'
;MNNKNLALKAPLSGPVMPLNRVPDPVFSSGTLGEGIAIDPLNDCLHAPCAGLVSHLARTRHALSLRADNGAELLLHVGLDTVQLQGEGFEALVEEGARVIEGQPLLRFDLDRVARGSRSLITVMILTNGDGFQVRPLTTNPVEVGAPLLQLSPEKAEQRPANPAPGEGSAQRQVRGRARVAHHGGLHARPAALLRKTAQGFSSQAELHFAGQVASVDSLVGIMGLGVAEQDEVEVICRGEDSEAALGALLAALASATAGAPKDAPRAIAPGEPARPAAVAGTLAGVCASPGLASGPLARLGAISLPADDGRHRPEEQHLALDQALQRVRDDVQGSLQQARLGGDENEAAIFSAHLALLEDPGLLDAADMLIDQGVGAAHAWHRAIQAQCEILQALGNLLLAERANDLRDLEKRVLRVLLGDTAPLRVPAGAIVAAREITPSDLAPLVDAGAAGLCMAEGGATSHVAILARSKGLPCLVALGAGLLELEEGRQVVLDAGQGRLELSPDARRLEQVALQVAQREEQRRRQQADAQREALTRDGRRIEIGANVASPREAAEAFANGADGVGLLRTEFLFLERRAAPDEEEQRNAYQEVLDAMGQRKVIIRTIDVGGDKHLDYLPLPVEENPALGLRGIRLGQARPELLDQQLRALLRVEPLERCRILLPMVSEVDELRAIRRRLGELATQLGIERLPELGVMIEVPSAALLADQLAEHADFPSIGTNDLSQYALAMDRCHAGLADRIDALHPALLRLIAQTCAGAARHGRWVGVCGALASDPLATPVLVGLGVEELSVGPNLVGEIKTRVRQLDAAECRRHAQALLDLGSARAVRDACLQHWPLA
;
A
#
# COMPACT_ATOMS: atom_id res chain seq x y z
N MET A 1 27.61 -14.24 44.86
CA MET A 1 26.50 -15.12 44.50
C MET A 1 27.10 -16.39 43.92
N ASN A 2 26.68 -17.57 44.39
CA ASN A 2 27.35 -18.84 44.14
C ASN A 2 27.19 -19.26 42.67
N ASN A 3 28.21 -19.08 41.85
CA ASN A 3 28.31 -19.56 40.49
C ASN A 3 28.60 -21.06 40.49
N LYS A 4 27.55 -21.91 40.71
CA LYS A 4 27.67 -23.38 40.72
C LYS A 4 27.08 -23.93 39.45
N ASN A 5 27.68 -25.01 38.91
CA ASN A 5 27.12 -25.83 37.87
C ASN A 5 25.68 -26.26 38.28
N LEU A 6 24.73 -26.11 37.36
CA LEU A 6 23.32 -26.51 37.56
C LEU A 6 22.94 -27.54 36.52
N ALA A 7 22.44 -28.70 37.00
CA ALA A 7 21.85 -29.68 36.10
C ALA A 7 20.34 -29.46 36.02
N LEU A 8 19.83 -29.11 34.84
CA LEU A 8 18.41 -28.97 34.57
C LEU A 8 17.80 -30.34 34.27
N LYS A 9 16.66 -30.60 34.91
CA LYS A 9 15.89 -31.85 34.75
C LYS A 9 14.86 -31.71 33.64
N ALA A 10 14.47 -32.82 33.02
CA ALA A 10 13.41 -32.88 32.05
C ALA A 10 12.08 -32.45 32.66
N PRO A 11 11.47 -31.36 32.13
CA PRO A 11 10.20 -30.85 32.64
C PRO A 11 9.01 -31.68 32.16
N LEU A 12 9.17 -32.50 31.13
CA LEU A 12 8.20 -33.37 30.50
C LEU A 12 8.84 -34.69 30.11
N SER A 13 8.03 -35.78 30.00
CA SER A 13 8.46 -37.03 29.38
C SER A 13 8.27 -36.98 27.87
N GLY A 14 9.23 -37.49 27.09
CA GLY A 14 9.08 -37.60 25.65
C GLY A 14 10.40 -37.60 24.87
N PRO A 15 10.33 -37.73 23.55
CA PRO A 15 11.48 -37.60 22.66
C PRO A 15 12.12 -36.19 22.76
N VAL A 16 13.44 -36.17 22.82
CA VAL A 16 14.22 -34.93 22.92
C VAL A 16 14.76 -34.56 21.55
N MET A 17 14.73 -33.26 21.22
CA MET A 17 15.30 -32.73 19.98
C MET A 17 16.03 -31.41 20.21
N PRO A 18 17.08 -31.10 19.43
CA PRO A 18 17.74 -29.80 19.50
C PRO A 18 16.81 -28.73 18.92
N LEU A 19 16.94 -27.49 19.40
CA LEU A 19 16.07 -26.38 18.99
C LEU A 19 16.04 -26.15 17.48
N ASN A 20 17.15 -26.31 16.77
CA ASN A 20 17.22 -26.15 15.30
C ASN A 20 16.36 -27.15 14.50
N ARG A 21 15.76 -28.16 15.14
CA ARG A 21 14.79 -29.10 14.52
C ARG A 21 13.35 -28.80 14.86
N VAL A 22 13.09 -27.81 15.73
CA VAL A 22 11.73 -27.37 16.05
C VAL A 22 11.15 -26.70 14.82
N PRO A 23 9.95 -27.09 14.35
CA PRO A 23 9.33 -26.52 13.16
C PRO A 23 8.72 -25.13 13.43
N ASP A 24 9.51 -24.24 14.03
CA ASP A 24 9.15 -22.87 14.36
C ASP A 24 10.41 -22.01 14.27
N PRO A 25 10.43 -20.95 13.38
CA PRO A 25 11.60 -20.10 13.17
C PRO A 25 12.07 -19.35 14.41
N VAL A 26 11.14 -18.98 15.31
CA VAL A 26 11.45 -18.25 16.55
C VAL A 26 12.32 -19.09 17.48
N PHE A 27 12.03 -20.40 17.58
CA PHE A 27 12.77 -21.32 18.45
C PHE A 27 13.97 -21.96 17.74
N SER A 28 13.86 -22.27 16.44
CA SER A 28 14.92 -22.94 15.70
C SER A 28 16.11 -22.07 15.33
N SER A 29 15.93 -20.73 15.26
CA SER A 29 17.01 -19.78 14.99
C SER A 29 17.96 -19.59 16.16
N GLY A 30 17.59 -20.01 17.39
CA GLY A 30 18.38 -19.78 18.59
C GLY A 30 18.41 -18.32 19.08
N THR A 31 17.64 -17.42 18.49
CA THR A 31 17.58 -15.98 18.83
C THR A 31 17.10 -15.72 20.25
N LEU A 32 16.30 -16.64 20.83
CA LEU A 32 15.83 -16.54 22.21
C LEU A 32 16.84 -17.10 23.23
N GLY A 33 17.89 -17.75 22.76
CA GLY A 33 18.91 -18.37 23.59
C GLY A 33 19.12 -19.86 23.28
N GLU A 34 20.11 -20.48 23.97
CA GLU A 34 20.39 -21.90 23.85
C GLU A 34 19.40 -22.73 24.67
N GLY A 35 19.04 -23.91 24.20
CA GLY A 35 18.09 -24.76 24.89
C GLY A 35 17.85 -26.09 24.21
N ILE A 36 16.71 -26.71 24.54
CA ILE A 36 16.31 -28.01 24.03
C ILE A 36 14.77 -28.11 23.94
N ALA A 37 14.28 -28.98 23.08
CA ALA A 37 12.85 -29.23 22.94
C ALA A 37 12.49 -30.66 23.26
N ILE A 38 11.27 -30.89 23.74
CA ILE A 38 10.69 -32.22 24.08
C ILE A 38 9.33 -32.30 23.38
N ASP A 39 9.08 -33.42 22.70
CA ASP A 39 7.73 -33.76 22.22
C ASP A 39 6.99 -34.48 23.33
N PRO A 40 5.98 -33.86 24.01
CA PRO A 40 5.47 -34.35 25.28
C PRO A 40 4.61 -35.60 25.11
N LEU A 41 4.82 -36.58 26.00
CA LEU A 41 4.01 -37.77 26.17
C LEU A 41 3.13 -37.74 27.46
N ASN A 42 3.25 -36.67 28.26
CA ASN A 42 2.46 -36.41 29.45
C ASN A 42 1.90 -34.98 29.47
N ASP A 43 0.90 -34.72 30.28
CA ASP A 43 0.05 -33.56 30.34
C ASP A 43 0.42 -32.53 31.42
N CYS A 44 1.55 -32.75 32.14
CA CYS A 44 1.97 -31.89 33.24
C CYS A 44 3.42 -31.47 33.14
N LEU A 45 3.64 -30.15 33.04
CA LEU A 45 4.96 -29.52 33.01
C LEU A 45 5.49 -29.35 34.44
N HIS A 46 6.72 -29.78 34.68
CA HIS A 46 7.39 -29.73 36.00
C HIS A 46 8.58 -28.77 35.99
N ALA A 47 8.92 -28.28 37.19
CA ALA A 47 10.08 -27.37 37.36
C ALA A 47 11.39 -28.12 37.08
N PRO A 48 12.23 -27.63 36.11
CA PRO A 48 13.51 -28.27 35.79
C PRO A 48 14.59 -28.06 36.85
N CYS A 49 14.38 -27.12 37.78
CA CYS A 49 15.24 -26.77 38.89
C CYS A 49 14.45 -25.98 39.93
N ALA A 50 15.06 -25.77 41.13
CA ALA A 50 14.53 -24.85 42.12
C ALA A 50 14.73 -23.40 41.67
N GLY A 51 13.74 -22.53 41.92
CA GLY A 51 13.79 -21.13 41.49
C GLY A 51 12.53 -20.34 41.81
N LEU A 52 12.45 -19.16 41.21
CA LEU A 52 11.31 -18.22 41.29
C LEU A 52 10.61 -18.15 39.94
N VAL A 53 9.29 -18.34 39.92
CA VAL A 53 8.48 -18.06 38.71
C VAL A 53 8.49 -16.55 38.47
N SER A 54 9.30 -16.08 37.51
CA SER A 54 9.49 -14.67 37.26
C SER A 54 8.40 -14.08 36.35
N HIS A 55 7.76 -14.92 35.52
CA HIS A 55 6.64 -14.54 34.65
C HIS A 55 5.74 -15.74 34.34
N LEU A 56 4.43 -15.50 34.26
CA LEU A 56 3.43 -16.46 33.80
C LEU A 56 2.56 -15.82 32.72
N ALA A 57 2.58 -16.37 31.50
CA ALA A 57 1.78 -15.86 30.39
C ALA A 57 0.28 -15.89 30.76
N ARG A 58 -0.46 -14.84 30.38
CA ARG A 58 -1.91 -14.73 30.62
C ARG A 58 -2.70 -15.92 30.05
N THR A 59 -2.25 -16.44 28.94
CA THR A 59 -2.80 -17.62 28.26
C THR A 59 -2.25 -18.93 28.80
N ARG A 60 -1.46 -18.91 29.88
CA ARG A 60 -0.96 -20.06 30.65
C ARG A 60 -0.22 -21.13 29.85
N HIS A 61 0.21 -20.82 28.62
CA HIS A 61 0.95 -21.75 27.75
C HIS A 61 2.47 -21.68 27.95
N ALA A 62 2.96 -20.63 28.63
CA ALA A 62 4.38 -20.39 28.86
C ALA A 62 4.63 -19.73 30.21
N LEU A 63 5.80 -20.01 30.77
CA LEU A 63 6.27 -19.38 32.00
C LEU A 63 7.79 -19.21 31.97
N SER A 64 8.31 -18.22 32.73
CA SER A 64 9.73 -18.02 32.97
C SER A 64 10.08 -18.37 34.40
N LEU A 65 11.18 -19.11 34.56
CA LEU A 65 11.71 -19.54 35.86
C LEU A 65 13.12 -18.96 36.05
N ARG A 66 13.34 -18.20 37.10
CA ARG A 66 14.67 -17.76 37.50
C ARG A 66 15.25 -18.73 38.53
N ALA A 67 16.24 -19.51 38.14
CA ALA A 67 16.96 -20.47 38.98
C ALA A 67 17.77 -19.78 40.09
N ASP A 68 18.10 -20.49 41.16
CA ASP A 68 18.85 -19.96 42.30
C ASP A 68 20.28 -19.56 41.97
N ASN A 69 20.85 -20.02 40.85
CA ASN A 69 22.15 -19.63 40.34
C ASN A 69 22.09 -18.40 39.40
N GLY A 70 20.92 -17.83 39.15
CA GLY A 70 20.67 -16.67 38.28
C GLY A 70 20.37 -16.99 36.82
N ALA A 71 20.30 -18.27 36.41
CA ALA A 71 19.88 -18.63 35.07
C ALA A 71 18.38 -18.36 34.90
N GLU A 72 17.99 -17.78 33.74
CA GLU A 72 16.60 -17.52 33.39
C GLU A 72 16.14 -18.48 32.29
N LEU A 73 15.13 -19.27 32.60
CA LEU A 73 14.61 -20.34 31.74
C LEU A 73 13.21 -19.97 31.26
N LEU A 74 13.00 -19.99 29.96
CA LEU A 74 11.67 -19.96 29.35
C LEU A 74 11.20 -21.40 29.10
N LEU A 75 10.04 -21.71 29.59
CA LEU A 75 9.31 -22.97 29.34
C LEU A 75 8.05 -22.64 28.55
N HIS A 76 7.96 -23.13 27.33
CA HIS A 76 6.84 -22.81 26.40
C HIS A 76 6.24 -24.12 25.88
N VAL A 77 4.98 -24.38 26.19
CA VAL A 77 4.24 -25.60 25.84
C VAL A 77 3.56 -25.46 24.49
N GLY A 78 3.96 -26.28 23.53
CA GLY A 78 3.44 -26.30 22.17
C GLY A 78 3.87 -25.13 21.33
N LEU A 79 3.57 -25.17 20.03
CA LEU A 79 3.84 -24.12 19.06
C LEU A 79 2.51 -23.46 18.66
N ASP A 80 2.48 -22.14 18.55
CA ASP A 80 1.28 -21.33 18.26
C ASP A 80 0.14 -21.45 19.31
N THR A 81 0.43 -21.93 20.50
CA THR A 81 -0.55 -22.17 21.57
C THR A 81 -1.13 -20.91 22.20
N VAL A 82 -0.55 -19.74 21.92
CA VAL A 82 -1.12 -18.42 22.26
C VAL A 82 -2.51 -18.22 21.64
N GLN A 83 -2.78 -18.84 20.48
CA GLN A 83 -4.06 -18.76 19.77
C GLN A 83 -5.20 -19.45 20.53
N LEU A 84 -4.89 -20.40 21.44
CA LEU A 84 -5.88 -21.09 22.30
C LEU A 84 -6.42 -20.18 23.41
N GLN A 85 -5.89 -18.96 23.60
CA GLN A 85 -6.32 -17.99 24.62
C GLN A 85 -6.44 -18.56 26.04
N GLY A 86 -5.64 -19.60 26.35
CA GLY A 86 -5.63 -20.29 27.64
C GLY A 86 -6.58 -21.50 27.74
N GLU A 87 -7.33 -21.80 26.69
CA GLU A 87 -8.15 -22.99 26.64
C GLU A 87 -7.27 -24.26 26.61
N GLY A 88 -7.54 -25.19 27.51
CA GLY A 88 -6.76 -26.42 27.67
C GLY A 88 -5.51 -26.27 28.55
N PHE A 89 -5.31 -25.11 29.21
CA PHE A 89 -4.19 -24.87 30.12
C PHE A 89 -4.66 -24.49 31.52
N GLU A 90 -4.06 -25.15 32.55
CA GLU A 90 -4.30 -24.88 33.95
C GLU A 90 -2.95 -24.59 34.64
N ALA A 91 -2.78 -23.35 35.14
CA ALA A 91 -1.60 -23.02 35.92
C ALA A 91 -1.73 -23.57 37.35
N LEU A 92 -0.70 -24.27 37.80
CA LEU A 92 -0.63 -24.86 39.16
C LEU A 92 0.25 -24.00 40.10
N VAL A 93 0.81 -22.89 39.57
CA VAL A 93 1.63 -21.90 40.28
C VAL A 93 1.23 -20.49 39.87
N GLU A 94 1.56 -19.52 40.71
CA GLU A 94 1.34 -18.09 40.44
C GLU A 94 2.67 -17.39 40.13
N GLU A 95 2.63 -16.27 39.43
CA GLU A 95 3.79 -15.40 39.24
C GLU A 95 4.30 -14.94 40.63
N GLY A 96 5.62 -14.96 40.79
CA GLY A 96 6.25 -14.68 42.10
C GLY A 96 6.36 -15.90 43.07
N ALA A 97 5.78 -17.05 42.70
CA ALA A 97 5.89 -18.24 43.53
C ALA A 97 7.31 -18.84 43.47
N ARG A 98 7.79 -19.33 44.62
CA ARG A 98 9.03 -20.09 44.69
C ARG A 98 8.73 -21.58 44.56
N VAL A 99 9.42 -22.24 43.64
CA VAL A 99 9.21 -23.65 43.32
C VAL A 99 10.46 -24.49 43.62
N ILE A 100 10.26 -25.77 43.88
CA ILE A 100 11.37 -26.73 44.02
C ILE A 100 11.46 -27.62 42.77
N GLU A 101 12.64 -28.22 42.55
CA GLU A 101 12.84 -29.16 41.42
C GLU A 101 11.78 -30.26 41.41
N GLY A 102 11.20 -30.55 40.23
CA GLY A 102 10.17 -31.53 40.00
C GLY A 102 8.76 -31.12 40.45
N GLN A 103 8.54 -29.91 40.95
CA GLN A 103 7.21 -29.43 41.30
C GLN A 103 6.35 -29.22 40.03
N PRO A 104 5.07 -29.67 40.01
CA PRO A 104 4.14 -29.33 38.92
C PRO A 104 3.96 -27.84 38.79
N LEU A 105 4.09 -27.32 37.53
CA LEU A 105 3.97 -25.92 37.21
C LEU A 105 2.69 -25.62 36.43
N LEU A 106 2.35 -26.48 35.46
CA LEU A 106 1.29 -26.27 34.53
C LEU A 106 0.73 -27.60 34.05
N ARG A 107 -0.57 -27.74 33.98
CA ARG A 107 -1.26 -28.89 33.37
C ARG A 107 -1.88 -28.45 32.06
N PHE A 108 -1.88 -29.32 31.04
CA PHE A 108 -2.50 -29.03 29.74
C PHE A 108 -3.20 -30.26 29.17
N ASP A 109 -4.30 -30.03 28.47
CA ASP A 109 -5.05 -31.09 27.78
C ASP A 109 -4.35 -31.40 26.44
N LEU A 110 -3.65 -32.54 26.37
CA LEU A 110 -2.88 -32.97 25.21
C LEU A 110 -3.70 -32.95 23.90
N ASP A 111 -4.92 -33.54 23.97
CA ASP A 111 -5.78 -33.67 22.80
C ASP A 111 -6.29 -32.29 22.30
N ARG A 112 -6.67 -31.42 23.23
CA ARG A 112 -7.17 -30.10 22.92
C ARG A 112 -6.07 -29.20 22.38
N VAL A 113 -4.90 -29.22 23.02
CA VAL A 113 -3.73 -28.43 22.57
C VAL A 113 -3.22 -28.93 21.22
N ALA A 114 -3.16 -30.26 21.00
CA ALA A 114 -2.76 -30.84 19.72
C ALA A 114 -3.67 -30.46 18.55
N ARG A 115 -4.98 -30.35 18.80
CA ARG A 115 -5.95 -29.94 17.74
C ARG A 115 -5.97 -28.45 17.46
N GLY A 116 -5.62 -27.62 18.43
CA GLY A 116 -5.71 -26.18 18.38
C GLY A 116 -4.36 -25.46 18.22
N SER A 117 -3.27 -26.21 18.10
CA SER A 117 -1.92 -25.68 17.94
C SER A 117 -1.19 -26.35 16.78
N ARG A 118 -0.08 -25.74 16.33
CA ARG A 118 0.74 -26.28 15.24
C ARG A 118 1.49 -27.55 15.64
N SER A 119 1.88 -27.69 16.92
CA SER A 119 2.59 -28.83 17.46
C SER A 119 2.56 -28.76 18.97
N LEU A 120 2.66 -29.93 19.64
CA LEU A 120 2.84 -30.07 21.09
C LEU A 120 4.29 -29.86 21.55
N ILE A 121 5.26 -29.78 20.63
CA ILE A 121 6.68 -29.60 20.94
C ILE A 121 6.86 -28.47 21.94
N THR A 122 7.39 -28.79 23.10
CA THR A 122 7.61 -27.89 24.23
C THR A 122 9.09 -27.54 24.30
N VAL A 123 9.40 -26.25 24.40
CA VAL A 123 10.78 -25.79 24.43
C VAL A 123 11.19 -25.31 25.81
N MET A 124 12.43 -25.59 26.20
CA MET A 124 13.12 -25.05 27.38
C MET A 124 14.35 -24.30 26.90
N ILE A 125 14.38 -22.97 27.10
CA ILE A 125 15.39 -22.06 26.59
C ILE A 125 16.00 -21.26 27.73
N LEU A 126 17.31 -21.11 27.72
CA LEU A 126 18.05 -20.21 28.58
C LEU A 126 18.10 -18.82 27.94
N THR A 127 17.36 -17.86 28.49
CA THR A 127 17.19 -16.52 27.89
C THR A 127 18.29 -15.52 28.25
N ASN A 128 19.10 -15.81 29.28
CA ASN A 128 20.25 -15.00 29.69
C ASN A 128 21.58 -15.77 29.54
N GLY A 129 21.81 -16.31 28.35
CA GLY A 129 22.93 -17.23 28.03
C GLY A 129 24.34 -16.66 28.20
N ASP A 130 24.54 -15.31 28.18
CA ASP A 130 25.85 -14.63 28.15
C ASP A 130 26.78 -14.94 29.35
N GLY A 131 26.33 -15.69 30.34
CA GLY A 131 27.12 -16.10 31.49
C GLY A 131 27.21 -17.61 31.70
N PHE A 132 26.69 -18.40 30.80
CA PHE A 132 26.55 -19.85 30.97
C PHE A 132 26.87 -20.61 29.69
N GLN A 133 27.64 -21.69 29.81
CA GLN A 133 27.76 -22.71 28.79
C GLN A 133 26.67 -23.76 28.96
N VAL A 134 25.89 -24.01 27.91
CA VAL A 134 24.80 -25.00 27.87
C VAL A 134 25.31 -26.26 27.20
N ARG A 135 25.20 -27.39 27.91
CA ARG A 135 25.58 -28.71 27.38
C ARG A 135 24.44 -29.69 27.49
N PRO A 136 23.90 -30.25 26.39
CA PRO A 136 22.95 -31.33 26.44
C PRO A 136 23.58 -32.60 27.12
N LEU A 137 22.85 -33.21 28.01
CA LEU A 137 23.26 -34.43 28.71
C LEU A 137 22.72 -35.71 28.03
N THR A 138 21.66 -35.57 27.26
CA THR A 138 21.06 -36.68 26.51
C THR A 138 20.37 -36.16 25.23
N THR A 139 20.27 -37.03 24.25
CA THR A 139 19.49 -36.89 23.01
C THR A 139 18.46 -37.99 22.86
N ASN A 140 18.34 -38.89 23.85
CA ASN A 140 17.39 -39.98 23.88
C ASN A 140 16.06 -39.50 24.50
N PRO A 141 14.94 -40.21 24.30
CA PRO A 141 13.71 -39.95 25.04
C PRO A 141 13.93 -39.92 26.55
N VAL A 142 13.31 -38.97 27.24
CA VAL A 142 13.48 -38.75 28.67
C VAL A 142 12.16 -38.97 29.44
N GLU A 143 12.26 -39.26 30.71
CA GLU A 143 11.16 -39.18 31.67
C GLU A 143 11.30 -37.88 32.50
N VAL A 144 10.17 -37.42 33.02
CA VAL A 144 10.17 -36.25 33.93
C VAL A 144 11.19 -36.46 35.06
N GLY A 145 12.01 -35.40 35.28
CA GLY A 145 13.04 -35.44 36.33
C GLY A 145 14.39 -36.07 35.89
N ALA A 146 14.50 -36.64 34.68
CA ALA A 146 15.76 -37.11 34.16
C ALA A 146 16.74 -35.91 33.90
N PRO A 147 18.05 -36.06 34.05
CA PRO A 147 19.02 -35.02 33.68
C PRO A 147 18.94 -34.70 32.21
N LEU A 148 18.78 -33.41 31.84
CA LEU A 148 18.53 -32.99 30.47
C LEU A 148 19.61 -32.04 29.93
N LEU A 149 19.91 -30.97 30.68
CA LEU A 149 20.93 -29.98 30.32
C LEU A 149 21.86 -29.72 31.50
N GLN A 150 23.14 -29.43 31.22
CA GLN A 150 24.11 -28.94 32.19
C GLN A 150 24.42 -27.46 31.89
N LEU A 151 24.17 -26.59 32.87
CA LEU A 151 24.63 -25.20 32.83
C LEU A 151 25.91 -25.09 33.64
N SER A 152 26.96 -24.56 33.01
CA SER A 152 28.23 -24.27 33.67
C SER A 152 28.53 -22.78 33.49
N PRO A 153 28.98 -22.07 34.56
CA PRO A 153 29.39 -20.68 34.43
C PRO A 153 30.59 -20.58 33.47
N GLU A 154 30.56 -19.63 32.58
CA GLU A 154 31.66 -19.36 31.67
C GLU A 154 32.87 -18.85 32.46
N LYS A 155 33.98 -19.54 32.45
CA LYS A 155 35.23 -19.04 32.97
C LYS A 155 35.71 -17.92 32.05
N ALA A 156 35.92 -16.74 32.61
CA ALA A 156 36.60 -15.65 31.93
C ALA A 156 38.02 -16.11 31.54
N GLU A 157 38.16 -16.73 30.41
CA GLU A 157 39.46 -16.88 29.74
C GLU A 157 39.81 -15.52 29.13
N GLN A 158 40.96 -15.01 29.58
CA GLN A 158 41.58 -13.80 29.10
C GLN A 158 41.76 -13.90 27.57
N ARG A 159 40.87 -13.23 26.80
CA ARG A 159 41.21 -12.82 25.45
C ARG A 159 42.40 -11.86 25.56
N PRO A 160 43.43 -11.97 24.71
CA PRO A 160 44.54 -11.03 24.72
C PRO A 160 43.98 -9.62 24.51
N ALA A 161 44.36 -8.75 25.43
CA ALA A 161 43.95 -7.37 25.42
C ALA A 161 44.36 -6.71 24.11
N ASN A 162 43.39 -6.33 23.29
CA ASN A 162 43.61 -5.27 22.34
C ASN A 162 43.94 -3.98 23.13
N PRO A 163 44.89 -3.15 22.70
CA PRO A 163 45.27 -1.97 23.41
C PRO A 163 44.07 -1.07 23.63
N ALA A 164 43.85 -0.68 24.87
CA ALA A 164 42.80 0.23 25.28
C ALA A 164 42.75 1.45 24.37
N PRO A 165 41.56 1.80 23.83
CA PRO A 165 41.35 3.16 23.35
C PRO A 165 41.41 4.06 24.55
N GLY A 166 42.17 5.19 24.45
CA GLY A 166 42.37 6.13 25.50
C GLY A 166 41.06 6.57 26.17
N GLU A 167 41.17 6.92 27.42
CA GLU A 167 40.16 7.56 28.26
C GLU A 167 39.55 8.76 27.50
N GLY A 168 38.35 8.50 26.85
CA GLY A 168 37.58 9.51 26.17
C GLY A 168 36.14 9.37 26.60
N SER A 169 35.66 10.25 27.43
CA SER A 169 34.30 10.63 27.79
C SER A 169 33.28 9.48 27.85
N ALA A 170 32.75 9.22 29.03
CA ALA A 170 31.53 8.41 29.21
C ALA A 170 30.45 8.94 28.24
N GLN A 171 30.18 8.24 27.13
CA GLN A 171 29.14 8.60 26.19
C GLN A 171 27.81 8.63 26.94
N ARG A 172 27.21 9.82 26.98
CA ARG A 172 25.94 10.06 27.67
C ARG A 172 24.88 9.22 26.99
N GLN A 173 24.34 8.23 27.71
CA GLN A 173 23.25 7.40 27.25
C GLN A 173 21.95 7.87 27.88
N VAL A 174 20.94 8.15 27.06
CA VAL A 174 19.58 8.52 27.48
C VAL A 174 18.57 7.58 26.89
N ARG A 175 17.46 7.35 27.61
CA ARG A 175 16.36 6.51 27.16
C ARG A 175 15.03 7.17 27.43
N GLY A 176 14.04 6.86 26.58
CA GLY A 176 12.68 7.33 26.72
C GLY A 176 11.70 6.36 26.07
N ARG A 177 10.44 6.45 26.43
CA ARG A 177 9.37 5.62 25.84
C ARG A 177 8.33 6.50 25.18
N ALA A 178 7.80 6.03 24.07
CA ALA A 178 6.69 6.68 23.38
C ALA A 178 5.72 5.62 22.86
N ARG A 179 4.46 5.98 22.79
CA ARG A 179 3.48 5.21 22.05
C ARG A 179 3.54 5.60 20.60
N VAL A 180 3.53 4.59 19.73
CA VAL A 180 3.53 4.78 18.29
C VAL A 180 2.16 5.28 17.88
N ALA A 181 2.08 6.56 17.49
CA ALA A 181 0.85 7.17 17.01
C ALA A 181 0.63 6.97 15.50
N HIS A 182 1.61 6.39 14.82
CA HIS A 182 1.54 6.14 13.38
C HIS A 182 0.51 5.05 13.06
N HIS A 183 -0.43 5.39 12.20
CA HIS A 183 -1.44 4.43 11.76
C HIS A 183 -0.81 3.25 11.01
N GLY A 184 -1.22 2.04 11.40
CA GLY A 184 -0.60 0.81 10.87
C GLY A 184 0.78 0.51 11.45
N GLY A 185 1.26 1.26 12.46
CA GLY A 185 2.52 1.02 13.15
C GLY A 185 3.75 1.53 12.41
N LEU A 186 4.92 0.96 12.72
CA LEU A 186 6.20 1.37 12.14
C LEU A 186 6.45 0.70 10.77
N HIS A 187 5.64 1.04 9.78
CA HIS A 187 5.87 0.68 8.38
C HIS A 187 6.87 1.63 7.69
N ALA A 188 7.13 1.47 6.39
CA ALA A 188 8.19 2.17 5.65
C ALA A 188 8.22 3.70 5.81
N ARG A 189 7.05 4.39 5.80
CA ARG A 189 7.00 5.86 5.97
C ARG A 189 7.41 6.32 7.36
N PRO A 190 6.81 5.80 8.47
CA PRO A 190 7.30 6.10 9.82
C PRO A 190 8.77 5.71 10.04
N ALA A 191 9.19 4.54 9.54
CA ALA A 191 10.58 4.12 9.63
C ALA A 191 11.52 5.10 8.92
N ALA A 192 11.18 5.55 7.71
CA ALA A 192 11.93 6.56 6.98
C ALA A 192 11.95 7.92 7.70
N LEU A 193 10.85 8.31 8.33
CA LEU A 193 10.78 9.53 9.15
C LEU A 193 11.72 9.43 10.35
N LEU A 194 11.71 8.31 11.09
CA LEU A 194 12.59 8.09 12.25
C LEU A 194 14.05 8.11 11.83
N ARG A 195 14.43 7.40 10.76
CA ARG A 195 15.78 7.42 10.20
C ARG A 195 16.22 8.84 9.85
N LYS A 196 15.38 9.58 9.11
CA LYS A 196 15.69 10.96 8.73
C LYS A 196 15.82 11.89 9.93
N THR A 197 15.01 11.68 10.97
CA THR A 197 15.12 12.43 12.22
C THR A 197 16.43 12.13 12.91
N ALA A 198 16.84 10.86 12.98
CA ALA A 198 18.11 10.44 13.58
C ALA A 198 19.33 11.01 12.84
N GLN A 199 19.30 11.05 11.51
CA GLN A 199 20.38 11.62 10.68
C GLN A 199 20.65 13.12 10.93
N GLY A 200 19.77 13.83 11.61
CA GLY A 200 19.97 15.21 12.05
C GLY A 200 20.86 15.34 13.28
N PHE A 201 21.30 14.22 13.89
CA PHE A 201 22.06 14.16 15.13
C PHE A 201 23.31 13.30 14.96
N SER A 202 24.31 13.52 15.81
CA SER A 202 25.56 12.74 15.86
C SER A 202 25.43 11.47 16.73
N SER A 203 24.36 11.38 17.52
CA SER A 203 24.12 10.28 18.45
C SER A 203 23.53 9.07 17.74
N GLN A 204 23.98 7.87 18.12
CA GLN A 204 23.38 6.61 17.70
C GLN A 204 22.07 6.36 18.44
N ALA A 205 21.05 5.90 17.74
CA ALA A 205 19.73 5.62 18.28
C ALA A 205 19.25 4.19 17.96
N GLU A 206 18.63 3.56 18.96
CA GLU A 206 18.06 2.20 18.87
C GLU A 206 16.61 2.22 19.33
N LEU A 207 15.77 1.42 18.66
CA LEU A 207 14.39 1.12 19.06
C LEU A 207 14.35 -0.26 19.69
N HIS A 208 13.73 -0.35 20.85
CA HIS A 208 13.53 -1.60 21.59
C HIS A 208 12.04 -1.88 21.70
N PHE A 209 11.60 -3.05 21.24
CA PHE A 209 10.21 -3.48 21.29
C PHE A 209 10.11 -5.00 21.44
N ALA A 210 9.31 -5.49 22.39
CA ALA A 210 9.04 -6.92 22.65
C ALA A 210 10.32 -7.78 22.76
N GLY A 211 11.42 -7.19 23.28
CA GLY A 211 12.72 -7.88 23.42
C GLY A 211 13.59 -7.86 22.16
N GLN A 212 13.12 -7.28 21.08
CA GLN A 212 13.89 -7.06 19.86
C GLN A 212 14.49 -5.65 19.84
N VAL A 213 15.61 -5.49 19.14
CA VAL A 213 16.33 -4.22 19.01
C VAL A 213 16.57 -3.95 17.52
N ALA A 214 16.32 -2.72 17.10
CA ALA A 214 16.65 -2.27 15.75
C ALA A 214 17.36 -0.91 15.81
N SER A 215 18.43 -0.74 15.02
CA SER A 215 18.99 0.58 14.79
C SER A 215 17.98 1.48 14.09
N VAL A 216 17.88 2.75 14.50
CA VAL A 216 17.01 3.72 13.83
C VAL A 216 17.50 4.03 12.42
N ASP A 217 18.76 3.71 12.09
CA ASP A 217 19.31 3.85 10.75
C ASP A 217 18.85 2.74 9.77
N SER A 218 18.36 1.60 10.29
CA SER A 218 17.86 0.49 9.48
C SER A 218 16.34 0.55 9.32
N LEU A 219 15.86 0.89 8.12
CA LEU A 219 14.44 0.86 7.76
C LEU A 219 13.86 -0.55 7.91
N VAL A 220 14.63 -1.51 7.43
CA VAL A 220 14.28 -2.92 7.45
C VAL A 220 14.23 -3.44 8.88
N GLY A 221 15.21 -3.06 9.71
CA GLY A 221 15.24 -3.40 11.13
C GLY A 221 14.03 -2.83 11.88
N ILE A 222 13.70 -1.54 11.67
CA ILE A 222 12.52 -0.90 12.28
C ILE A 222 11.22 -1.61 11.87
N MET A 223 11.05 -1.89 10.58
CA MET A 223 9.87 -2.60 10.09
C MET A 223 9.79 -4.04 10.63
N GLY A 224 10.95 -4.69 10.76
CA GLY A 224 11.08 -6.05 11.31
C GLY A 224 10.68 -6.17 12.78
N LEU A 225 10.67 -5.07 13.55
CA LEU A 225 10.16 -5.07 14.92
C LEU A 225 8.66 -5.36 15.02
N GLY A 226 7.91 -5.20 13.90
CA GLY A 226 6.47 -5.48 13.88
C GLY A 226 5.63 -4.61 14.82
N VAL A 227 6.11 -3.39 15.11
CA VAL A 227 5.45 -2.46 16.04
C VAL A 227 4.14 -1.98 15.43
N ALA A 228 3.03 -2.24 16.11
CA ALA A 228 1.71 -1.80 15.72
C ALA A 228 1.38 -0.38 16.25
N GLU A 229 0.31 0.19 15.74
CA GLU A 229 -0.23 1.44 16.29
C GLU A 229 -0.61 1.30 17.76
N GLN A 230 -0.31 2.31 18.58
CA GLN A 230 -0.48 2.36 20.04
C GLN A 230 0.46 1.46 20.84
N ASP A 231 1.34 0.70 20.23
CA ASP A 231 2.39 0.00 20.94
C ASP A 231 3.35 0.99 21.58
N GLU A 232 3.89 0.64 22.76
CA GLU A 232 4.91 1.43 23.46
C GLU A 232 6.29 0.91 23.11
N VAL A 233 7.11 1.75 22.48
CA VAL A 233 8.51 1.45 22.15
C VAL A 233 9.46 2.24 23.05
N GLU A 234 10.60 1.64 23.40
CA GLU A 234 11.69 2.33 24.11
C GLU A 234 12.74 2.77 23.08
N VAL A 235 13.14 4.04 23.17
CA VAL A 235 14.20 4.64 22.35
C VAL A 235 15.41 4.84 23.23
N ILE A 236 16.58 4.40 22.77
CA ILE A 236 17.84 4.59 23.46
C ILE A 236 18.79 5.35 22.55
N CYS A 237 19.27 6.51 23.00
CA CYS A 237 20.23 7.33 22.26
C CYS A 237 21.56 7.40 23.02
N ARG A 238 22.70 7.33 22.29
CA ARG A 238 24.07 7.37 22.82
C ARG A 238 24.88 8.37 22.01
N GLY A 239 25.41 9.38 22.67
CA GLY A 239 26.24 10.43 22.05
C GLY A 239 26.15 11.76 22.77
N GLU A 240 26.82 12.77 22.24
CA GLU A 240 26.89 14.11 22.86
C GLU A 240 25.53 14.85 22.80
N ASP A 241 24.78 14.69 21.70
CA ASP A 241 23.48 15.30 21.47
C ASP A 241 22.29 14.33 21.74
N SER A 242 22.54 13.27 22.51
CA SER A 242 21.60 12.18 22.79
C SER A 242 20.25 12.63 23.38
N GLU A 243 20.22 13.70 24.23
CA GLU A 243 18.97 14.24 24.78
C GLU A 243 18.10 14.90 23.68
N ALA A 244 18.74 15.66 22.78
CA ALA A 244 18.05 16.31 21.68
C ALA A 244 17.56 15.28 20.65
N ALA A 245 18.39 14.28 20.33
CA ALA A 245 18.04 13.16 19.46
C ALA A 245 16.86 12.37 20.03
N LEU A 246 16.90 12.02 21.32
CA LEU A 246 15.82 11.32 22.00
C LEU A 246 14.51 12.12 21.93
N GLY A 247 14.55 13.42 22.27
CA GLY A 247 13.38 14.30 22.21
C GLY A 247 12.74 14.34 20.81
N ALA A 248 13.56 14.46 19.77
CA ALA A 248 13.11 14.49 18.39
C ALA A 248 12.50 13.15 17.93
N LEU A 249 13.12 12.02 18.31
CA LEU A 249 12.62 10.68 17.96
C LEU A 249 11.33 10.34 18.70
N LEU A 250 11.22 10.69 19.99
CA LEU A 250 9.98 10.50 20.74
C LEU A 250 8.84 11.36 20.15
N ALA A 251 9.14 12.59 19.74
CA ALA A 251 8.17 13.45 19.04
C ALA A 251 7.76 12.85 17.69
N ALA A 252 8.71 12.30 16.93
CA ALA A 252 8.44 11.63 15.67
C ALA A 252 7.57 10.38 15.86
N LEU A 253 7.79 9.57 16.89
CA LEU A 253 6.96 8.40 17.23
C LEU A 253 5.55 8.78 17.68
N ALA A 254 5.43 9.89 18.41
CA ALA A 254 4.16 10.42 18.91
C ALA A 254 3.40 11.25 17.85
N SER A 255 4.07 11.70 16.79
CA SER A 255 3.41 12.39 15.68
C SER A 255 2.64 11.38 14.84
N ALA A 256 1.32 11.52 14.79
CA ALA A 256 0.50 10.68 13.90
C ALA A 256 0.88 10.99 12.45
N THR A 257 1.62 10.09 11.77
CA THR A 257 1.55 10.06 10.30
C THR A 257 0.19 9.51 9.97
N ALA A 258 -0.61 10.35 9.36
CA ALA A 258 -1.96 10.03 8.99
C ALA A 258 -1.98 8.91 7.92
N GLY A 259 -2.51 7.79 8.30
CA GLY A 259 -2.79 6.67 7.42
C GLY A 259 -4.06 6.01 7.87
N ALA A 260 -4.97 5.79 6.97
CA ALA A 260 -6.23 5.04 6.95
C ALA A 260 -6.96 4.74 8.30
N PRO A 261 -8.29 4.66 8.30
CA PRO A 261 -9.13 4.75 9.48
C PRO A 261 -8.92 3.60 10.49
N LYS A 262 -9.02 3.96 11.79
CA LYS A 262 -9.24 3.02 12.89
C LYS A 262 -10.49 2.20 12.61
N ASP A 263 -10.41 0.91 12.87
CA ASP A 263 -11.41 -0.13 12.66
C ASP A 263 -11.45 -0.72 11.25
N ALA A 264 -10.31 -1.32 10.85
CA ALA A 264 -10.47 -2.56 10.13
C ALA A 264 -10.95 -3.60 11.15
N PRO A 265 -12.18 -4.11 11.08
CA PRO A 265 -12.52 -5.31 11.80
C PRO A 265 -11.47 -6.34 11.40
N ARG A 266 -10.91 -7.03 12.40
CA ARG A 266 -10.05 -8.21 12.28
C ARG A 266 -10.44 -8.93 11.00
N ALA A 267 -9.54 -8.93 10.03
CA ALA A 267 -9.81 -9.49 8.73
C ALA A 267 -10.39 -10.89 8.92
N ILE A 268 -11.70 -11.01 8.74
CA ILE A 268 -12.26 -12.22 8.20
C ILE A 268 -11.44 -12.38 6.93
N ALA A 269 -10.68 -13.47 6.86
CA ALA A 269 -9.90 -13.80 5.66
C ALA A 269 -10.76 -13.39 4.46
N PRO A 270 -10.26 -12.52 3.56
CA PRO A 270 -11.07 -12.08 2.45
C PRO A 270 -11.59 -13.35 1.82
N GLY A 271 -12.92 -13.52 1.82
CA GLY A 271 -13.52 -14.59 1.05
C GLY A 271 -12.88 -14.45 -0.32
N GLU A 272 -12.22 -15.48 -0.81
CA GLU A 272 -11.56 -15.44 -2.11
C GLU A 272 -12.49 -14.69 -3.07
N PRO A 273 -12.01 -13.63 -3.76
CA PRO A 273 -12.84 -12.96 -4.76
C PRO A 273 -13.39 -14.06 -5.64
N ALA A 274 -14.69 -14.04 -5.88
CA ALA A 274 -15.40 -15.14 -6.56
C ALA A 274 -14.65 -15.48 -7.84
N ARG A 275 -13.82 -16.52 -7.78
CA ARG A 275 -13.14 -17.03 -8.98
C ARG A 275 -14.24 -17.41 -9.96
N PRO A 276 -14.18 -16.91 -11.20
CA PRO A 276 -15.12 -17.36 -12.22
C PRO A 276 -15.06 -18.89 -12.26
N ALA A 277 -16.21 -19.54 -12.37
CA ALA A 277 -16.31 -21.01 -12.38
C ALA A 277 -15.29 -21.59 -13.36
N ALA A 278 -14.49 -22.56 -12.88
CA ALA A 278 -13.46 -23.20 -13.67
C ALA A 278 -14.09 -23.82 -14.94
N VAL A 279 -13.80 -23.26 -16.09
CA VAL A 279 -14.16 -23.82 -17.40
C VAL A 279 -12.97 -24.68 -17.83
N ALA A 280 -13.22 -25.90 -18.27
CA ALA A 280 -12.18 -26.80 -18.74
C ALA A 280 -11.33 -26.12 -19.84
N GLY A 281 -10.00 -26.14 -19.68
CA GLY A 281 -9.07 -25.49 -20.62
C GLY A 281 -8.84 -23.99 -20.37
N THR A 282 -9.27 -23.45 -19.22
CA THR A 282 -9.01 -22.05 -18.83
C THR A 282 -8.41 -21.97 -17.43
N LEU A 283 -7.58 -20.94 -17.22
CA LEU A 283 -7.21 -20.49 -15.87
C LEU A 283 -8.04 -19.25 -15.51
N ALA A 284 -8.56 -19.23 -14.29
CA ALA A 284 -9.30 -18.09 -13.76
C ALA A 284 -8.37 -17.23 -12.91
N GLY A 285 -8.46 -15.92 -13.11
CA GLY A 285 -7.69 -14.92 -12.36
C GLY A 285 -8.54 -13.70 -12.04
N VAL A 286 -7.94 -12.72 -11.38
CA VAL A 286 -8.55 -11.44 -11.05
C VAL A 286 -8.12 -10.39 -12.09
N CYS A 287 -9.08 -9.62 -12.61
CA CYS A 287 -8.79 -8.54 -13.56
C CYS A 287 -8.03 -7.39 -12.86
N ALA A 288 -6.79 -7.17 -13.26
CA ALA A 288 -5.98 -6.03 -12.84
C ALA A 288 -6.06 -4.87 -13.84
N SER A 289 -6.06 -5.18 -15.15
CA SER A 289 -6.27 -4.22 -16.22
C SER A 289 -7.13 -4.89 -17.30
N PRO A 290 -8.30 -4.31 -17.65
CA PRO A 290 -9.20 -4.94 -18.61
C PRO A 290 -8.63 -4.91 -20.04
N GLY A 291 -8.98 -5.91 -20.83
CA GLY A 291 -8.60 -5.98 -22.23
C GLY A 291 -8.64 -7.40 -22.76
N LEU A 292 -8.48 -7.52 -24.07
CA LEU A 292 -8.45 -8.79 -24.79
C LEU A 292 -7.16 -8.85 -25.61
N ALA A 293 -6.43 -9.94 -25.48
CA ALA A 293 -5.21 -10.18 -26.25
C ALA A 293 -5.07 -11.67 -26.61
N SER A 294 -4.34 -11.96 -27.69
CA SER A 294 -3.94 -13.31 -28.03
C SER A 294 -2.49 -13.33 -28.50
N GLY A 295 -1.77 -14.38 -28.17
CA GLY A 295 -0.37 -14.48 -28.55
C GLY A 295 0.31 -15.71 -27.96
N PRO A 296 1.58 -15.92 -28.29
CA PRO A 296 2.38 -16.96 -27.67
C PRO A 296 2.65 -16.60 -26.21
N LEU A 297 2.59 -17.59 -25.34
CA LEU A 297 2.97 -17.44 -23.94
C LEU A 297 4.50 -17.29 -23.83
N ALA A 298 4.97 -16.24 -23.20
CA ALA A 298 6.37 -16.05 -22.87
C ALA A 298 6.53 -16.06 -21.37
N ARG A 299 7.41 -16.92 -20.84
CA ARG A 299 7.67 -16.94 -19.39
C ARG A 299 8.78 -15.98 -19.04
N LEU A 300 8.50 -15.12 -18.07
CA LEU A 300 9.56 -14.34 -17.44
C LEU A 300 10.33 -15.27 -16.50
N GLY A 301 11.53 -15.66 -16.91
CA GLY A 301 12.36 -16.57 -16.14
C GLY A 301 12.78 -15.97 -14.80
N ALA A 302 12.79 -16.80 -13.76
CA ALA A 302 13.48 -16.43 -12.52
C ALA A 302 14.99 -16.36 -12.80
N ILE A 303 15.67 -15.41 -12.16
CA ILE A 303 17.14 -15.34 -12.25
C ILE A 303 17.69 -16.63 -11.63
N SER A 304 18.43 -17.41 -12.41
CA SER A 304 19.07 -18.62 -11.93
C SER A 304 20.41 -18.25 -11.31
N LEU A 305 20.56 -18.48 -10.03
CA LEU A 305 21.84 -18.33 -9.35
C LEU A 305 22.72 -19.56 -9.72
N PRO A 306 23.95 -19.35 -10.15
CA PRO A 306 24.92 -20.45 -10.36
C PRO A 306 25.23 -21.10 -9.00
N ALA A 307 25.66 -22.37 -9.02
CA ALA A 307 26.03 -23.06 -7.78
C ALA A 307 27.17 -22.31 -7.06
N ASP A 308 27.01 -22.06 -5.77
CA ASP A 308 28.01 -21.43 -4.91
C ASP A 308 28.86 -22.55 -4.24
N ASP A 309 30.17 -22.51 -4.41
CA ASP A 309 31.10 -23.46 -3.81
C ASP A 309 31.61 -23.03 -2.43
N GLY A 310 31.19 -21.83 -1.96
CA GLY A 310 31.53 -21.28 -0.64
C GLY A 310 33.02 -20.99 -0.44
N ARG A 311 33.78 -20.77 -1.52
CA ARG A 311 35.25 -20.57 -1.49
C ARG A 311 35.69 -19.26 -2.12
N HIS A 312 34.81 -18.26 -2.07
CA HIS A 312 35.10 -16.95 -2.63
C HIS A 312 36.04 -16.16 -1.72
N ARG A 313 36.80 -15.24 -2.32
CA ARG A 313 37.58 -14.24 -1.56
C ARG A 313 36.71 -13.10 -1.11
N PRO A 314 36.56 -12.86 0.19
CA PRO A 314 35.66 -11.82 0.70
C PRO A 314 35.89 -10.45 0.06
N GLU A 315 37.15 -10.02 -0.05
CA GLU A 315 37.50 -8.70 -0.61
C GLU A 315 36.98 -8.50 -2.04
N GLU A 316 37.07 -9.55 -2.89
CA GLU A 316 36.58 -9.52 -4.28
C GLU A 316 35.06 -9.49 -4.33
N GLN A 317 34.41 -10.18 -3.40
CA GLN A 317 32.94 -10.26 -3.35
C GLN A 317 32.31 -8.97 -2.77
N HIS A 318 32.91 -8.35 -1.75
CA HIS A 318 32.51 -7.03 -1.27
C HIS A 318 32.62 -5.99 -2.37
N LEU A 319 33.76 -5.95 -3.08
CA LEU A 319 33.93 -5.00 -4.19
C LEU A 319 32.88 -5.23 -5.29
N ALA A 320 32.57 -6.49 -5.63
CA ALA A 320 31.56 -6.82 -6.64
C ALA A 320 30.15 -6.37 -6.20
N LEU A 321 29.79 -6.59 -4.94
CA LEU A 321 28.51 -6.16 -4.38
C LEU A 321 28.41 -4.62 -4.37
N ASP A 322 29.44 -3.92 -3.90
CA ASP A 322 29.48 -2.46 -3.86
C ASP A 322 29.31 -1.84 -5.25
N GLN A 323 30.00 -2.38 -6.25
CA GLN A 323 29.88 -1.92 -7.64
C GLN A 323 28.47 -2.17 -8.21
N ALA A 324 27.88 -3.32 -7.88
CA ALA A 324 26.52 -3.64 -8.32
C ALA A 324 25.49 -2.74 -7.67
N LEU A 325 25.60 -2.50 -6.35
CA LEU A 325 24.73 -1.59 -5.61
C LEU A 325 24.84 -0.16 -6.12
N GLN A 326 26.07 0.32 -6.38
CA GLN A 326 26.27 1.67 -6.92
C GLN A 326 25.60 1.83 -8.29
N ARG A 327 25.75 0.84 -9.18
CA ARG A 327 25.13 0.89 -10.51
C ARG A 327 23.61 0.89 -10.44
N VAL A 328 23.02 0.04 -9.57
CA VAL A 328 21.57 0.01 -9.38
C VAL A 328 21.07 1.32 -8.75
N ARG A 329 21.86 1.90 -7.83
CA ARG A 329 21.54 3.22 -7.23
C ARG A 329 21.48 4.31 -8.30
N ASP A 330 22.47 4.37 -9.18
CA ASP A 330 22.52 5.36 -10.26
C ASP A 330 21.32 5.20 -11.22
N ASP A 331 20.95 3.96 -11.55
CA ASP A 331 19.78 3.66 -12.39
C ASP A 331 18.46 4.07 -11.72
N VAL A 332 18.31 3.79 -10.41
CA VAL A 332 17.11 4.16 -9.65
C VAL A 332 17.03 5.68 -9.46
N GLN A 333 18.16 6.36 -9.24
CA GLN A 333 18.23 7.83 -9.19
C GLN A 333 17.83 8.47 -10.52
N GLY A 334 18.29 7.89 -11.63
CA GLY A 334 17.86 8.32 -12.97
C GLY A 334 16.36 8.20 -13.18
N SER A 335 15.79 7.06 -12.76
CA SER A 335 14.33 6.82 -12.81
C SER A 335 13.57 7.78 -11.90
N LEU A 336 14.05 8.04 -10.68
CA LEU A 336 13.48 9.03 -9.76
C LEU A 336 13.48 10.44 -10.37
N GLN A 337 14.57 10.83 -11.00
CA GLN A 337 14.66 12.13 -11.65
C GLN A 337 13.69 12.23 -12.84
N GLN A 338 13.57 11.18 -13.65
CA GLN A 338 12.61 11.13 -14.75
C GLN A 338 11.15 11.19 -14.25
N ALA A 339 10.82 10.44 -13.20
CA ALA A 339 9.50 10.48 -12.59
C ALA A 339 9.16 11.88 -12.06
N ARG A 340 10.11 12.53 -11.38
CA ARG A 340 9.96 13.94 -10.92
C ARG A 340 9.79 14.93 -12.07
N LEU A 341 10.59 14.82 -13.13
CA LEU A 341 10.46 15.65 -14.33
C LEU A 341 9.15 15.37 -15.08
N GLY A 342 8.67 14.12 -15.01
CA GLY A 342 7.39 13.69 -15.57
C GLY A 342 6.18 14.09 -14.73
N GLY A 343 6.37 14.59 -13.50
CA GLY A 343 5.28 14.94 -12.58
C GLY A 343 4.54 13.73 -12.00
N ASP A 344 5.12 12.51 -12.08
CA ASP A 344 4.55 11.30 -11.48
C ASP A 344 5.11 11.12 -10.07
N GLU A 345 4.48 11.78 -9.09
CA GLU A 345 4.90 11.75 -7.69
C GLU A 345 4.76 10.35 -7.05
N ASN A 346 3.78 9.56 -7.49
CA ASN A 346 3.64 8.19 -7.00
C ASN A 346 4.83 7.31 -7.44
N GLU A 347 5.21 7.44 -8.71
CA GLU A 347 6.38 6.74 -9.25
C GLU A 347 7.68 7.25 -8.58
N ALA A 348 7.79 8.56 -8.35
CA ALA A 348 8.91 9.16 -7.63
C ALA A 348 9.01 8.68 -6.17
N ALA A 349 7.89 8.53 -5.47
CA ALA A 349 7.86 8.00 -4.10
C ALA A 349 8.32 6.54 -4.04
N ILE A 350 7.96 5.71 -5.04
CA ILE A 350 8.41 4.32 -5.14
C ILE A 350 9.95 4.28 -5.31
N PHE A 351 10.50 5.05 -6.25
CA PHE A 351 11.95 5.07 -6.46
C PHE A 351 12.72 5.66 -5.28
N SER A 352 12.14 6.63 -4.57
CA SER A 352 12.73 7.15 -3.34
C SER A 352 12.79 6.09 -2.23
N ALA A 353 11.74 5.26 -2.09
CA ALA A 353 11.74 4.14 -1.16
C ALA A 353 12.76 3.06 -1.56
N HIS A 354 12.91 2.77 -2.85
CA HIS A 354 13.90 1.85 -3.37
C HIS A 354 15.34 2.30 -3.04
N LEU A 355 15.65 3.59 -3.19
CA LEU A 355 16.96 4.13 -2.81
C LEU A 355 17.23 3.94 -1.31
N ALA A 356 16.23 4.23 -0.48
CA ALA A 356 16.37 4.07 0.96
C ALA A 356 16.56 2.60 1.39
N LEU A 357 15.97 1.65 0.69
CA LEU A 357 16.17 0.21 0.91
C LEU A 357 17.54 -0.28 0.43
N LEU A 358 18.05 0.23 -0.70
CA LEU A 358 19.40 -0.08 -1.19
C LEU A 358 20.50 0.40 -0.25
N GLU A 359 20.24 1.39 0.56
CA GLU A 359 21.16 1.97 1.54
C GLU A 359 20.88 1.50 2.98
N ASP A 360 20.04 0.46 3.13
CA ASP A 360 19.69 -0.03 4.46
C ASP A 360 20.86 -0.79 5.09
N PRO A 361 21.40 -0.30 6.24
CA PRO A 361 22.53 -0.96 6.89
C PRO A 361 22.24 -2.40 7.30
N GLY A 362 21.01 -2.73 7.70
CA GLY A 362 20.64 -4.07 8.11
C GLY A 362 20.71 -5.09 6.96
N LEU A 363 20.39 -4.67 5.72
CA LEU A 363 20.54 -5.50 4.54
C LEU A 363 22.01 -5.65 4.13
N LEU A 364 22.77 -4.55 4.15
CA LEU A 364 24.18 -4.51 3.79
C LEU A 364 25.01 -5.36 4.75
N ASP A 365 24.87 -5.15 6.08
CA ASP A 365 25.56 -5.90 7.11
C ASP A 365 25.25 -7.42 7.02
N ALA A 366 23.98 -7.78 6.72
CA ALA A 366 23.60 -9.18 6.56
C ALA A 366 24.26 -9.82 5.34
N ALA A 367 24.37 -9.10 4.22
CA ALA A 367 25.08 -9.57 3.03
C ALA A 367 26.59 -9.67 3.28
N ASP A 368 27.18 -8.67 3.94
CA ASP A 368 28.60 -8.62 4.26
C ASP A 368 29.02 -9.75 5.20
N MET A 369 28.22 -10.05 6.22
CA MET A 369 28.47 -11.19 7.11
C MET A 369 28.51 -12.52 6.34
N LEU A 370 27.68 -12.71 5.35
CA LEU A 370 27.68 -13.92 4.50
C LEU A 370 28.90 -13.96 3.58
N ILE A 371 29.32 -12.82 3.04
CA ILE A 371 30.53 -12.72 2.22
C ILE A 371 31.77 -13.05 3.05
N ASP A 372 31.86 -12.55 4.28
CA ASP A 372 32.97 -12.86 5.21
C ASP A 372 33.05 -14.37 5.54
N GLN A 373 31.92 -15.08 5.47
CA GLN A 373 31.87 -16.55 5.58
C GLN A 373 32.26 -17.30 4.31
N GLY A 374 32.65 -16.60 3.23
CA GLY A 374 33.10 -17.17 1.95
C GLY A 374 31.96 -17.38 0.94
N VAL A 375 30.75 -16.88 1.18
CA VAL A 375 29.61 -16.93 0.25
C VAL A 375 29.82 -15.91 -0.86
N GLY A 376 29.50 -16.29 -2.12
CA GLY A 376 29.59 -15.36 -3.27
C GLY A 376 28.56 -14.20 -3.16
N ALA A 377 28.91 -13.00 -3.64
CA ALA A 377 28.11 -11.78 -3.53
C ALA A 377 26.65 -11.96 -3.97
N ALA A 378 26.40 -12.65 -5.06
CA ALA A 378 25.04 -12.91 -5.56
C ALA A 378 24.20 -13.74 -4.58
N HIS A 379 24.80 -14.80 -3.99
CA HIS A 379 24.11 -15.62 -2.99
C HIS A 379 23.95 -14.92 -1.65
N ALA A 380 24.95 -14.14 -1.24
CA ALA A 380 24.88 -13.35 -0.03
C ALA A 380 23.74 -12.32 -0.09
N TRP A 381 23.67 -11.56 -1.17
CA TRP A 381 22.58 -10.61 -1.41
C TRP A 381 21.21 -11.29 -1.49
N HIS A 382 21.10 -12.39 -2.24
CA HIS A 382 19.88 -13.18 -2.30
C HIS A 382 19.39 -13.63 -0.92
N ARG A 383 20.30 -14.23 -0.11
CA ARG A 383 19.92 -14.71 1.23
C ARG A 383 19.52 -13.58 2.17
N ALA A 384 20.23 -12.45 2.15
CA ALA A 384 19.90 -11.29 2.96
C ALA A 384 18.50 -10.75 2.65
N ILE A 385 18.17 -10.60 1.37
CA ILE A 385 16.84 -10.14 0.93
C ILE A 385 15.75 -11.16 1.27
N GLN A 386 15.98 -12.47 1.01
CA GLN A 386 14.97 -13.50 1.30
C GLN A 386 14.64 -13.61 2.78
N ALA A 387 15.66 -13.58 3.64
CA ALA A 387 15.44 -13.58 5.10
C ALA A 387 14.55 -12.40 5.53
N GLN A 388 14.75 -11.24 4.95
CA GLN A 388 13.95 -10.06 5.28
C GLN A 388 12.53 -10.13 4.70
N CYS A 389 12.37 -10.65 3.47
CA CYS A 389 11.06 -10.88 2.89
C CYS A 389 10.22 -11.86 3.74
N GLU A 390 10.84 -12.91 4.27
CA GLU A 390 10.20 -13.88 5.15
C GLU A 390 9.71 -13.22 6.46
N ILE A 391 10.54 -12.36 7.07
CA ILE A 391 10.16 -11.59 8.26
C ILE A 391 8.95 -10.71 7.98
N LEU A 392 8.99 -9.92 6.89
CA LEU A 392 7.90 -9.02 6.54
C LEU A 392 6.59 -9.75 6.23
N GLN A 393 6.66 -10.91 5.59
CA GLN A 393 5.50 -11.74 5.30
C GLN A 393 4.90 -12.38 6.55
N ALA A 394 5.76 -12.81 7.50
CA ALA A 394 5.33 -13.44 8.74
C ALA A 394 4.57 -12.48 9.67
N LEU A 395 4.76 -11.16 9.51
CA LEU A 395 4.08 -10.14 10.31
C LEU A 395 2.57 -10.00 9.98
N GLY A 396 2.07 -10.64 8.91
CA GLY A 396 0.65 -10.69 8.57
C GLY A 396 0.01 -9.34 8.24
N ASN A 397 0.81 -8.31 8.01
CA ASN A 397 0.37 -6.96 7.64
C ASN A 397 0.46 -6.79 6.11
N LEU A 398 -0.67 -6.46 5.47
CA LEU A 398 -0.75 -6.33 4.01
C LEU A 398 0.22 -5.28 3.45
N LEU A 399 0.39 -4.14 4.14
CA LEU A 399 1.32 -3.06 3.73
C LEU A 399 2.79 -3.51 3.82
N LEU A 400 3.14 -4.33 4.80
CA LEU A 400 4.48 -4.88 4.94
C LEU A 400 4.74 -5.99 3.91
N ALA A 401 3.70 -6.77 3.56
CA ALA A 401 3.80 -7.76 2.50
C ALA A 401 4.05 -7.13 1.11
N GLU A 402 3.47 -5.96 0.83
CA GLU A 402 3.77 -5.20 -0.38
C GLU A 402 5.25 -4.76 -0.44
N ARG A 403 5.86 -4.44 0.70
CA ARG A 403 7.30 -4.08 0.76
C ARG A 403 8.25 -5.24 0.50
N ALA A 404 7.82 -6.47 0.77
CA ALA A 404 8.57 -7.64 0.34
C ALA A 404 8.73 -7.68 -1.21
N ASN A 405 7.78 -7.12 -1.95
CA ASN A 405 7.85 -7.03 -3.40
C ASN A 405 8.86 -5.97 -3.87
N ASP A 406 8.94 -4.84 -3.18
CA ASP A 406 9.97 -3.82 -3.44
C ASP A 406 11.39 -4.40 -3.22
N LEU A 407 11.58 -5.16 -2.13
CA LEU A 407 12.84 -5.85 -1.87
C LEU A 407 13.20 -6.87 -2.96
N ARG A 408 12.23 -7.65 -3.45
CA ARG A 408 12.43 -8.58 -4.56
C ARG A 408 12.78 -7.87 -5.88
N ASP A 409 12.22 -6.68 -6.13
CA ASP A 409 12.60 -5.87 -7.29
C ASP A 409 14.07 -5.45 -7.21
N LEU A 410 14.51 -4.97 -6.05
CA LEU A 410 15.90 -4.61 -5.80
C LEU A 410 16.84 -5.82 -5.87
N GLU A 411 16.42 -6.96 -5.33
CA GLU A 411 17.14 -8.22 -5.46
C GLU A 411 17.44 -8.54 -6.92
N LYS A 412 16.42 -8.56 -7.76
CA LYS A 412 16.55 -8.84 -9.19
C LYS A 412 17.50 -7.88 -9.90
N ARG A 413 17.41 -6.59 -9.61
CA ARG A 413 18.26 -5.55 -10.22
C ARG A 413 19.74 -5.79 -9.88
N VAL A 414 20.04 -6.00 -8.59
CA VAL A 414 21.42 -6.23 -8.13
C VAL A 414 21.96 -7.56 -8.67
N LEU A 415 21.16 -8.62 -8.65
CA LEU A 415 21.55 -9.93 -9.19
C LEU A 415 21.86 -9.86 -10.68
N ARG A 416 21.09 -9.13 -11.49
CA ARG A 416 21.38 -8.93 -12.92
C ARG A 416 22.75 -8.31 -13.14
N VAL A 417 23.11 -7.31 -12.34
CA VAL A 417 24.43 -6.68 -12.41
C VAL A 417 25.53 -7.65 -11.99
N LEU A 418 25.37 -8.34 -10.86
CA LEU A 418 26.36 -9.29 -10.34
C LEU A 418 26.62 -10.48 -11.29
N LEU A 419 25.58 -10.96 -11.94
CA LEU A 419 25.65 -12.08 -12.88
C LEU A 419 26.06 -11.66 -14.30
N GLY A 420 26.22 -10.34 -14.53
CA GLY A 420 26.54 -9.80 -15.85
C GLY A 420 25.40 -9.97 -16.87
N ASP A 421 24.18 -10.23 -16.41
CA ASP A 421 23.01 -10.37 -17.26
C ASP A 421 22.43 -8.99 -17.59
N THR A 422 23.11 -8.32 -18.53
CA THR A 422 22.70 -7.02 -19.06
C THR A 422 21.83 -7.14 -20.32
N ALA A 423 21.46 -8.38 -20.70
CA ALA A 423 20.64 -8.59 -21.88
C ALA A 423 19.25 -7.97 -21.68
N PRO A 424 18.76 -7.17 -22.63
CA PRO A 424 17.40 -6.67 -22.55
C PRO A 424 16.41 -7.82 -22.51
N LEU A 425 15.34 -7.68 -21.73
CA LEU A 425 14.25 -8.64 -21.64
C LEU A 425 13.75 -8.96 -23.07
N ARG A 426 14.07 -10.14 -23.57
CA ARG A 426 13.62 -10.56 -24.91
C ARG A 426 12.31 -11.31 -24.79
N VAL A 427 11.23 -10.58 -24.96
CA VAL A 427 9.90 -11.16 -25.11
C VAL A 427 9.49 -11.00 -26.56
N PRO A 428 8.98 -12.05 -27.22
CA PRO A 428 8.45 -11.92 -28.57
C PRO A 428 7.38 -10.84 -28.66
N ALA A 429 7.44 -9.99 -29.66
CA ALA A 429 6.38 -9.00 -29.89
C ALA A 429 5.01 -9.69 -30.02
N GLY A 430 4.01 -9.16 -29.33
CA GLY A 430 2.67 -9.76 -29.28
C GLY A 430 2.54 -10.95 -28.32
N ALA A 431 3.55 -11.26 -27.50
CA ALA A 431 3.46 -12.34 -26.52
C ALA A 431 2.63 -11.93 -25.29
N ILE A 432 1.97 -12.93 -24.69
CA ILE A 432 1.37 -12.82 -23.36
C ILE A 432 2.40 -13.30 -22.35
N VAL A 433 2.81 -12.39 -21.46
CA VAL A 433 3.88 -12.65 -20.49
C VAL A 433 3.32 -13.31 -19.25
N ALA A 434 3.85 -14.49 -18.91
CA ALA A 434 3.51 -15.22 -17.70
C ALA A 434 4.67 -15.16 -16.70
N ALA A 435 4.37 -14.81 -15.46
CA ALA A 435 5.33 -14.78 -14.38
C ALA A 435 4.66 -15.18 -13.05
N ARG A 436 5.49 -15.54 -12.06
CA ARG A 436 4.98 -15.65 -10.68
C ARG A 436 4.47 -14.27 -10.22
N GLU A 437 5.32 -13.27 -10.38
CA GLU A 437 5.06 -11.86 -10.10
C GLU A 437 5.93 -11.01 -11.05
N ILE A 438 5.39 -9.90 -11.51
CA ILE A 438 6.10 -8.92 -12.36
C ILE A 438 6.37 -7.71 -11.46
N THR A 439 7.58 -7.16 -11.56
CA THR A 439 7.96 -5.98 -10.80
C THR A 439 7.74 -4.70 -11.61
N PRO A 440 7.61 -3.53 -10.99
CA PRO A 440 7.52 -2.25 -11.71
C PRO A 440 8.66 -2.04 -12.72
N SER A 441 9.86 -2.49 -12.38
CA SER A 441 11.04 -2.41 -13.26
C SER A 441 10.99 -3.32 -14.48
N ASP A 442 10.24 -4.42 -14.42
CA ASP A 442 10.04 -5.31 -15.55
C ASP A 442 9.03 -4.75 -16.56
N LEU A 443 8.09 -3.92 -16.12
CA LEU A 443 6.94 -3.51 -16.93
C LEU A 443 7.32 -2.64 -18.12
N ALA A 444 8.13 -1.60 -17.92
CA ALA A 444 8.52 -0.70 -19.00
C ALA A 444 9.26 -1.44 -20.14
N PRO A 445 10.27 -2.28 -19.85
CA PRO A 445 10.90 -3.10 -20.89
C PRO A 445 9.94 -4.07 -21.58
N LEU A 446 8.94 -4.61 -20.89
CA LEU A 446 7.94 -5.50 -21.50
C LEU A 446 7.00 -4.75 -22.45
N VAL A 447 6.59 -3.54 -22.09
CA VAL A 447 5.80 -2.66 -22.96
C VAL A 447 6.61 -2.28 -24.21
N ASP A 448 7.88 -1.90 -24.04
CA ASP A 448 8.77 -1.52 -25.14
C ASP A 448 9.09 -2.71 -26.07
N ALA A 449 9.14 -3.92 -25.52
CA ALA A 449 9.27 -5.15 -26.32
C ALA A 449 7.98 -5.54 -27.05
N GLY A 450 6.87 -4.84 -26.82
CA GLY A 450 5.58 -5.09 -27.47
C GLY A 450 4.81 -6.27 -26.89
N ALA A 451 4.90 -6.52 -25.59
CA ALA A 451 4.04 -7.49 -24.91
C ALA A 451 2.56 -7.17 -25.11
N ALA A 452 1.74 -8.16 -25.45
CA ALA A 452 0.30 -7.99 -25.71
C ALA A 452 -0.54 -8.06 -24.42
N GLY A 453 -0.01 -8.65 -23.35
CA GLY A 453 -0.68 -8.74 -22.05
C GLY A 453 0.15 -9.43 -20.99
N LEU A 454 -0.31 -9.34 -19.75
CA LEU A 454 0.38 -9.85 -18.57
C LEU A 454 -0.49 -10.83 -17.81
N CYS A 455 0.11 -11.91 -17.34
CA CYS A 455 -0.50 -12.93 -16.49
C CYS A 455 0.41 -13.20 -15.29
N MET A 456 -0.10 -13.01 -14.07
CA MET A 456 0.65 -13.27 -12.84
C MET A 456 0.00 -14.37 -12.02
N ALA A 457 0.83 -15.31 -11.56
CA ALA A 457 0.36 -16.41 -10.70
C ALA A 457 -0.09 -15.89 -9.33
N GLU A 458 0.59 -14.87 -8.84
CA GLU A 458 0.36 -14.21 -7.55
C GLU A 458 0.03 -12.71 -7.78
N GLY A 459 -0.15 -11.96 -6.70
CA GLY A 459 -0.39 -10.51 -6.74
C GLY A 459 -1.85 -10.11 -6.64
N GLY A 460 -2.09 -8.83 -6.39
CA GLY A 460 -3.42 -8.22 -6.24
C GLY A 460 -3.75 -7.23 -7.36
N ALA A 461 -5.04 -7.01 -7.61
CA ALA A 461 -5.53 -6.05 -8.61
C ALA A 461 -5.22 -4.57 -8.26
N THR A 462 -4.79 -4.32 -7.02
CA THR A 462 -4.39 -3.00 -6.50
C THR A 462 -2.87 -2.82 -6.42
N SER A 463 -2.09 -3.84 -6.81
CA SER A 463 -0.62 -3.76 -6.79
C SER A 463 -0.09 -2.65 -7.71
N HIS A 464 1.12 -2.16 -7.45
CA HIS A 464 1.77 -1.13 -8.28
C HIS A 464 1.82 -1.51 -9.76
N VAL A 465 2.14 -2.78 -10.07
CA VAL A 465 2.15 -3.28 -11.46
C VAL A 465 0.76 -3.27 -12.07
N ALA A 466 -0.28 -3.61 -11.31
CA ALA A 466 -1.67 -3.57 -11.76
C ALA A 466 -2.10 -2.13 -12.14
N ILE A 467 -1.72 -1.15 -11.31
CA ILE A 467 -1.98 0.27 -11.55
C ILE A 467 -1.25 0.74 -12.81
N LEU A 468 0.04 0.42 -12.93
CA LEU A 468 0.86 0.77 -14.10
C LEU A 468 0.38 0.08 -15.38
N ALA A 469 0.00 -1.20 -15.35
CA ALA A 469 -0.56 -1.91 -16.50
C ALA A 469 -1.85 -1.24 -16.99
N ARG A 470 -2.71 -0.82 -16.04
CA ARG A 470 -3.96 -0.11 -16.35
C ARG A 470 -3.69 1.27 -16.97
N SER A 471 -2.73 2.03 -16.46
CA SER A 471 -2.35 3.33 -17.03
C SER A 471 -1.79 3.22 -18.45
N LYS A 472 -1.09 2.11 -18.74
CA LYS A 472 -0.56 1.79 -20.08
C LYS A 472 -1.59 1.13 -21.01
N GLY A 473 -2.77 0.78 -20.49
CA GLY A 473 -3.81 0.07 -21.24
C GLY A 473 -3.43 -1.37 -21.62
N LEU A 474 -2.51 -1.99 -20.88
CA LEU A 474 -2.03 -3.34 -21.13
C LEU A 474 -2.93 -4.35 -20.37
N PRO A 475 -3.60 -5.31 -21.06
CA PRO A 475 -4.41 -6.33 -20.41
C PRO A 475 -3.63 -7.11 -19.36
N CYS A 476 -4.17 -7.23 -18.14
CA CYS A 476 -3.48 -7.88 -17.05
C CYS A 476 -4.42 -8.71 -16.17
N LEU A 477 -4.05 -9.97 -15.92
CA LEU A 477 -4.66 -10.86 -14.94
C LEU A 477 -3.66 -11.20 -13.83
N VAL A 478 -4.14 -11.21 -12.59
CA VAL A 478 -3.38 -11.59 -11.39
C VAL A 478 -4.05 -12.77 -10.68
N ALA A 479 -3.36 -13.38 -9.72
CA ALA A 479 -3.86 -14.49 -8.90
C ALA A 479 -4.35 -15.71 -9.73
N LEU A 480 -3.69 -16.00 -10.85
CA LEU A 480 -3.99 -17.16 -11.70
C LEU A 480 -3.58 -18.51 -11.08
N GLY A 481 -2.74 -18.48 -10.02
CA GLY A 481 -2.24 -19.66 -9.33
C GLY A 481 -1.03 -20.32 -10.00
N ALA A 482 -0.44 -21.30 -9.32
CA ALA A 482 0.79 -21.96 -9.73
C ALA A 482 0.72 -22.65 -11.11
N GLY A 483 -0.48 -23.09 -11.52
CA GLY A 483 -0.70 -23.73 -12.82
C GLY A 483 -0.31 -22.84 -14.02
N LEU A 484 -0.25 -21.51 -13.86
CA LEU A 484 0.26 -20.59 -14.88
C LEU A 484 1.74 -20.88 -15.22
N LEU A 485 2.53 -21.21 -14.20
CA LEU A 485 3.98 -21.40 -14.33
C LEU A 485 4.34 -22.79 -14.92
N GLU A 486 3.37 -23.70 -14.99
CA GLU A 486 3.54 -25.04 -15.57
C GLU A 486 3.27 -25.06 -17.08
N LEU A 487 2.70 -23.97 -17.64
CA LEU A 487 2.36 -23.89 -19.05
C LEU A 487 3.63 -23.85 -19.91
N GLU A 488 3.58 -24.52 -21.05
CA GLU A 488 4.67 -24.55 -22.01
C GLU A 488 4.88 -23.18 -22.66
N GLU A 489 6.13 -22.75 -22.76
CA GLU A 489 6.52 -21.54 -23.47
C GLU A 489 6.21 -21.64 -24.97
N GLY A 490 5.79 -20.55 -25.59
CA GLY A 490 5.36 -20.51 -27.00
C GLY A 490 3.93 -21.01 -27.25
N ARG A 491 3.25 -21.55 -26.25
CA ARG A 491 1.85 -21.96 -26.36
C ARG A 491 0.95 -20.78 -26.71
N GLN A 492 0.10 -20.94 -27.71
CA GLN A 492 -0.91 -19.92 -28.07
C GLN A 492 -2.01 -19.88 -27.02
N VAL A 493 -2.26 -18.68 -26.49
CA VAL A 493 -3.26 -18.43 -25.46
C VAL A 493 -4.11 -17.19 -25.80
N VAL A 494 -5.30 -17.11 -25.22
CA VAL A 494 -6.14 -15.90 -25.26
C VAL A 494 -6.32 -15.38 -23.84
N LEU A 495 -5.94 -14.15 -23.65
CA LEU A 495 -6.13 -13.40 -22.41
C LEU A 495 -7.38 -12.55 -22.53
N ASP A 496 -8.46 -12.93 -21.84
CA ASP A 496 -9.64 -12.09 -21.63
C ASP A 496 -9.62 -11.56 -20.20
N ALA A 497 -8.92 -10.45 -20.02
CA ALA A 497 -8.76 -9.86 -18.70
C ALA A 497 -10.09 -9.29 -18.18
N GLY A 498 -10.98 -8.82 -19.06
CA GLY A 498 -12.28 -8.31 -18.67
C GLY A 498 -13.19 -9.39 -18.06
N GLN A 499 -13.05 -10.66 -18.51
CA GLN A 499 -13.78 -11.80 -17.95
C GLN A 499 -12.98 -12.58 -16.90
N GLY A 500 -11.77 -12.16 -16.58
CA GLY A 500 -10.92 -12.83 -15.61
C GLY A 500 -10.42 -14.20 -16.06
N ARG A 501 -10.19 -14.42 -17.37
CA ARG A 501 -9.88 -15.74 -17.93
C ARG A 501 -8.67 -15.73 -18.85
N LEU A 502 -7.85 -16.79 -18.72
CA LEU A 502 -6.80 -17.14 -19.66
C LEU A 502 -7.17 -18.46 -20.33
N GLU A 503 -7.47 -18.45 -21.63
CA GLU A 503 -7.79 -19.65 -22.44
C GLU A 503 -6.49 -20.32 -22.86
N LEU A 504 -6.32 -21.61 -22.53
CA LEU A 504 -5.05 -22.32 -22.68
C LEU A 504 -4.87 -23.02 -24.03
N SER A 505 -5.93 -23.27 -24.75
CA SER A 505 -5.89 -24.00 -26.01
C SER A 505 -6.97 -23.47 -26.94
N PRO A 506 -6.93 -22.19 -27.34
CA PRO A 506 -7.87 -21.63 -28.28
C PRO A 506 -7.70 -22.34 -29.66
N ASP A 507 -8.81 -22.67 -30.31
CA ASP A 507 -8.76 -23.14 -31.67
C ASP A 507 -8.44 -22.00 -32.67
N ALA A 508 -8.12 -22.33 -33.89
CA ALA A 508 -7.78 -21.35 -34.92
C ALA A 508 -8.93 -20.32 -35.15
N ARG A 509 -10.16 -20.76 -35.05
CA ARG A 509 -11.34 -19.91 -35.21
C ARG A 509 -11.46 -18.89 -34.07
N ARG A 510 -11.14 -19.33 -32.83
CA ARG A 510 -11.12 -18.45 -31.66
C ARG A 510 -10.03 -17.41 -31.79
N LEU A 511 -8.81 -17.80 -32.19
CA LEU A 511 -7.70 -16.88 -32.43
C LEU A 511 -8.03 -15.84 -33.50
N GLU A 512 -8.62 -16.25 -34.63
CA GLU A 512 -9.06 -15.30 -35.65
C GLU A 512 -10.13 -14.33 -35.14
N GLN A 513 -11.11 -14.82 -34.38
CA GLN A 513 -12.12 -13.96 -33.76
C GLN A 513 -11.49 -12.92 -32.84
N VAL A 514 -10.55 -13.34 -31.97
CA VAL A 514 -9.87 -12.42 -31.03
C VAL A 514 -9.01 -11.41 -31.79
N ALA A 515 -8.24 -11.86 -32.79
CA ALA A 515 -7.42 -10.97 -33.61
C ALA A 515 -8.28 -9.92 -34.35
N LEU A 516 -9.43 -10.34 -34.87
CA LEU A 516 -10.38 -9.42 -35.52
C LEU A 516 -10.96 -8.42 -34.51
N GLN A 517 -11.36 -8.88 -33.33
CA GLN A 517 -11.88 -8.00 -32.28
C GLN A 517 -10.83 -6.98 -31.80
N VAL A 518 -9.58 -7.42 -31.60
CA VAL A 518 -8.47 -6.53 -31.23
C VAL A 518 -8.24 -5.48 -32.34
N ALA A 519 -8.12 -5.93 -33.59
CA ALA A 519 -7.92 -5.02 -34.72
C ALA A 519 -9.08 -4.03 -34.90
N GLN A 520 -10.34 -4.48 -34.70
CA GLN A 520 -11.51 -3.60 -34.74
C GLN A 520 -11.47 -2.56 -33.61
N ARG A 521 -11.10 -2.95 -32.40
CA ARG A 521 -10.94 -2.03 -31.26
C ARG A 521 -9.83 -1.00 -31.49
N GLU A 522 -8.69 -1.42 -32.03
CA GLU A 522 -7.59 -0.52 -32.35
C GLU A 522 -7.98 0.48 -33.46
N GLU A 523 -8.64 0.01 -34.52
CA GLU A 523 -9.11 0.87 -35.60
C GLU A 523 -10.20 1.84 -35.08
N GLN A 524 -11.11 1.36 -34.24
CA GLN A 524 -12.10 2.20 -33.58
C GLN A 524 -11.42 3.29 -32.72
N ARG A 525 -10.41 2.91 -31.92
CA ARG A 525 -9.64 3.87 -31.12
C ARG A 525 -8.93 4.91 -31.98
N ARG A 526 -8.31 4.49 -33.09
CA ARG A 526 -7.68 5.42 -34.04
C ARG A 526 -8.68 6.40 -34.63
N ARG A 527 -9.86 5.92 -35.03
CA ARG A 527 -10.95 6.78 -35.52
C ARG A 527 -11.46 7.73 -34.44
N GLN A 528 -11.68 7.23 -33.24
CA GLN A 528 -12.08 8.05 -32.08
C GLN A 528 -11.07 9.15 -31.80
N GLN A 529 -9.78 8.85 -31.88
CA GLN A 529 -8.70 9.82 -31.67
C GLN A 529 -8.60 10.84 -32.83
N ALA A 530 -8.74 10.41 -34.07
CA ALA A 530 -8.76 11.30 -35.22
C ALA A 530 -9.96 12.27 -35.17
N ASP A 531 -11.11 11.79 -34.70
CA ASP A 531 -12.33 12.61 -34.57
C ASP A 531 -12.44 13.35 -33.21
N ALA A 532 -11.46 13.18 -32.31
CA ALA A 532 -11.54 13.72 -30.96
C ALA A 532 -11.55 15.26 -30.91
N GLN A 533 -10.93 15.92 -31.90
CA GLN A 533 -10.94 17.39 -32.00
C GLN A 533 -12.29 17.99 -32.43
N ARG A 534 -13.22 17.14 -32.93
CA ARG A 534 -14.56 17.59 -33.33
C ARG A 534 -15.44 17.74 -32.10
N GLU A 535 -16.37 18.71 -32.14
CA GLU A 535 -17.37 18.91 -31.09
C GLU A 535 -18.24 17.65 -30.87
N ALA A 536 -18.64 17.41 -29.63
CA ALA A 536 -19.57 16.36 -29.29
C ALA A 536 -21.02 16.88 -29.40
N LEU A 537 -21.57 16.80 -30.60
CA LEU A 537 -22.98 17.12 -30.90
C LEU A 537 -23.79 15.83 -30.97
N THR A 538 -24.91 15.77 -30.28
CA THR A 538 -25.90 14.69 -30.45
C THR A 538 -26.53 14.76 -31.87
N ARG A 539 -27.19 13.70 -32.31
CA ARG A 539 -27.83 13.65 -33.63
C ARG A 539 -28.88 14.72 -33.83
N ASP A 540 -29.55 15.13 -32.75
CA ASP A 540 -30.53 16.23 -32.71
C ASP A 540 -29.91 17.60 -32.44
N GLY A 541 -28.55 17.71 -32.48
CA GLY A 541 -27.80 18.96 -32.46
C GLY A 541 -27.51 19.56 -31.09
N ARG A 542 -27.76 18.87 -29.98
CA ARG A 542 -27.39 19.34 -28.66
C ARG A 542 -25.89 19.15 -28.44
N ARG A 543 -25.21 20.21 -28.04
CA ARG A 543 -23.78 20.20 -27.67
C ARG A 543 -23.61 19.70 -26.24
N ILE A 544 -22.70 18.74 -26.05
CA ILE A 544 -22.24 18.27 -24.75
C ILE A 544 -20.73 18.57 -24.67
N GLU A 545 -20.32 19.33 -23.70
CA GLU A 545 -18.89 19.67 -23.50
C GLU A 545 -18.17 18.46 -22.87
N ILE A 546 -17.05 18.02 -23.46
CA ILE A 546 -16.26 16.90 -22.90
C ILE A 546 -14.97 17.48 -22.35
N GLY A 547 -14.99 17.72 -21.03
CA GLY A 547 -13.83 18.17 -20.26
C GLY A 547 -12.93 17.01 -19.85
N ALA A 548 -11.75 17.33 -19.35
CA ALA A 548 -10.83 16.36 -18.76
C ALA A 548 -10.64 16.58 -17.26
N ASN A 549 -10.48 15.48 -16.52
CA ASN A 549 -10.01 15.47 -15.15
C ASN A 549 -8.49 15.39 -15.17
N VAL A 550 -7.81 16.38 -14.60
CA VAL A 550 -6.35 16.48 -14.60
C VAL A 550 -5.82 16.83 -13.20
N ALA A 551 -4.56 16.50 -12.95
CA ALA A 551 -3.85 16.81 -11.72
C ALA A 551 -2.52 17.55 -11.98
N SER A 552 -2.09 17.66 -13.24
CA SER A 552 -0.82 18.28 -13.59
C SER A 552 -0.87 19.00 -14.94
N PRO A 553 0.08 19.92 -15.23
CA PRO A 553 0.22 20.54 -16.55
C PRO A 553 0.45 19.52 -17.68
N ARG A 554 1.17 18.44 -17.42
CA ARG A 554 1.39 17.35 -18.37
C ARG A 554 0.08 16.67 -18.76
N GLU A 555 -0.76 16.31 -17.78
CA GLU A 555 -2.07 15.72 -18.07
C GLU A 555 -3.00 16.69 -18.81
N ALA A 556 -2.89 18.00 -18.53
CA ALA A 556 -3.61 19.02 -19.28
C ALA A 556 -3.17 19.08 -20.75
N ALA A 557 -1.87 18.99 -21.02
CA ALA A 557 -1.33 18.92 -22.38
C ALA A 557 -1.78 17.64 -23.11
N GLU A 558 -1.82 16.51 -22.42
CA GLU A 558 -2.36 15.26 -22.94
C GLU A 558 -3.86 15.38 -23.25
N ALA A 559 -4.63 15.96 -22.33
CA ALA A 559 -6.05 16.22 -22.54
C ALA A 559 -6.30 17.14 -23.75
N PHE A 560 -5.49 18.17 -23.92
CA PHE A 560 -5.55 19.06 -25.09
C PHE A 560 -5.29 18.30 -26.39
N ALA A 561 -4.25 17.47 -26.41
CA ALA A 561 -3.90 16.64 -27.57
C ALA A 561 -5.01 15.62 -27.91
N ASN A 562 -5.65 15.05 -26.88
CA ASN A 562 -6.77 14.14 -27.01
C ASN A 562 -8.12 14.83 -27.29
N GLY A 563 -8.13 16.15 -27.50
CA GLY A 563 -9.29 16.90 -27.95
C GLY A 563 -10.30 17.27 -26.86
N ALA A 564 -9.93 17.30 -25.57
CA ALA A 564 -10.81 17.78 -24.50
C ALA A 564 -11.27 19.22 -24.77
N ASP A 565 -12.53 19.55 -24.55
CA ASP A 565 -13.08 20.89 -24.80
C ASP A 565 -12.64 21.89 -23.70
N GLY A 566 -12.17 21.38 -22.54
CA GLY A 566 -11.67 22.13 -21.41
C GLY A 566 -11.10 21.19 -20.34
N VAL A 567 -10.68 21.74 -19.21
CA VAL A 567 -10.47 20.99 -17.98
C VAL A 567 -11.73 21.15 -17.15
N GLY A 568 -12.48 20.06 -16.99
CA GLY A 568 -13.69 20.06 -16.16
C GLY A 568 -13.39 19.86 -14.67
N LEU A 569 -12.18 19.37 -14.33
CA LEU A 569 -11.69 19.29 -12.98
C LEU A 569 -10.15 19.27 -12.93
N LEU A 570 -9.55 20.34 -12.44
CA LEU A 570 -8.18 20.31 -11.93
C LEU A 570 -8.21 19.99 -10.44
N ARG A 571 -7.60 18.87 -10.06
CA ARG A 571 -7.41 18.47 -8.66
C ARG A 571 -6.19 19.19 -8.11
N THR A 572 -6.38 20.06 -7.11
CA THR A 572 -5.27 20.88 -6.58
C THR A 572 -4.55 20.23 -5.39
N GLU A 573 -5.08 19.14 -4.83
CA GLU A 573 -4.52 18.47 -3.66
C GLU A 573 -3.06 18.06 -3.86
N PHE A 574 -2.69 17.66 -5.08
CA PHE A 574 -1.33 17.25 -5.42
C PHE A 574 -0.29 18.37 -5.23
N LEU A 575 -0.70 19.65 -5.27
CA LEU A 575 0.18 20.76 -4.94
C LEU A 575 0.47 20.86 -3.43
N PHE A 576 -0.37 20.28 -2.60
CA PHE A 576 -0.32 20.40 -1.14
C PHE A 576 0.21 19.12 -0.47
N LEU A 577 0.10 17.96 -1.13
CA LEU A 577 0.52 16.67 -0.59
C LEU A 577 2.06 16.53 -0.62
N GLU A 578 2.59 15.68 0.27
CA GLU A 578 4.00 15.26 0.33
C GLU A 578 5.02 16.40 0.50
N ARG A 579 4.60 17.48 1.16
CA ARG A 579 5.40 18.69 1.42
C ARG A 579 5.60 18.92 2.92
N ARG A 580 6.63 19.73 3.24
CA ARG A 580 6.90 20.17 4.61
C ARG A 580 6.16 21.46 4.99
N ALA A 581 5.69 22.21 4.01
CA ALA A 581 4.97 23.47 4.18
C ALA A 581 3.97 23.63 3.04
N ALA A 582 2.91 24.43 3.27
CA ALA A 582 1.96 24.78 2.24
C ALA A 582 2.68 25.49 1.08
N PRO A 583 2.28 25.22 -0.19
CA PRO A 583 2.78 25.99 -1.33
C PRO A 583 2.37 27.45 -1.16
N ASP A 584 3.29 28.35 -1.42
CA ASP A 584 3.00 29.79 -1.34
C ASP A 584 2.09 30.28 -2.48
N GLU A 585 1.64 31.53 -2.42
CA GLU A 585 0.72 32.12 -3.41
C GLU A 585 1.30 32.10 -4.82
N GLU A 586 2.61 32.39 -4.95
CA GLU A 586 3.29 32.46 -6.25
C GLU A 586 3.48 31.08 -6.87
N GLU A 587 3.84 30.10 -6.05
CA GLU A 587 3.97 28.71 -6.46
C GLU A 587 2.64 28.13 -6.95
N GLN A 588 1.55 28.39 -6.20
CA GLN A 588 0.20 27.99 -6.61
C GLN A 588 -0.23 28.68 -7.90
N ARG A 589 -0.01 29.99 -8.01
CA ARG A 589 -0.30 30.76 -9.24
C ARG A 589 0.40 30.17 -10.46
N ASN A 590 1.71 29.88 -10.32
CA ASN A 590 2.50 29.33 -11.40
C ASN A 590 1.98 27.98 -11.87
N ALA A 591 1.67 27.07 -10.93
CA ALA A 591 1.12 25.76 -11.26
C ALA A 591 -0.25 25.86 -11.98
N TYR A 592 -1.12 26.76 -11.55
CA TYR A 592 -2.42 26.97 -12.21
C TYR A 592 -2.21 27.60 -13.59
N GLN A 593 -1.27 28.55 -13.74
CA GLN A 593 -0.94 29.17 -15.01
C GLN A 593 -0.43 28.16 -16.04
N GLU A 594 0.47 27.26 -15.64
CA GLU A 594 0.98 26.21 -16.51
C GLU A 594 -0.13 25.32 -17.06
N VAL A 595 -1.15 25.00 -16.24
CA VAL A 595 -2.33 24.23 -16.70
C VAL A 595 -3.18 25.05 -17.68
N LEU A 596 -3.40 26.35 -17.42
CA LEU A 596 -4.12 27.23 -18.34
C LEU A 596 -3.38 27.35 -19.69
N ASP A 597 -2.06 27.47 -19.65
CA ASP A 597 -1.22 27.60 -20.84
C ASP A 597 -1.24 26.31 -21.68
N ALA A 598 -1.16 25.15 -21.03
CA ALA A 598 -1.26 23.85 -21.69
C ALA A 598 -2.61 23.65 -22.41
N MET A 599 -3.68 24.24 -21.89
CA MET A 599 -5.03 24.18 -22.49
C MET A 599 -5.32 25.25 -23.56
N GLY A 600 -4.36 26.13 -23.86
CA GLY A 600 -4.49 27.19 -24.89
C GLY A 600 -5.66 28.11 -24.59
N GLN A 601 -6.67 28.19 -25.46
CA GLN A 601 -7.85 29.08 -25.30
C GLN A 601 -9.03 28.42 -24.53
N ARG A 602 -8.89 27.16 -24.11
CA ARG A 602 -9.94 26.40 -23.46
C ARG A 602 -10.07 26.78 -21.98
N LYS A 603 -11.25 26.62 -21.41
CA LYS A 603 -11.53 26.92 -19.99
C LYS A 603 -10.98 25.83 -19.08
N VAL A 604 -10.60 26.22 -17.87
CA VAL A 604 -10.06 25.34 -16.83
C VAL A 604 -10.86 25.54 -15.53
N ILE A 605 -11.51 24.50 -15.08
CA ILE A 605 -12.19 24.46 -13.78
C ILE A 605 -11.19 23.97 -12.74
N ILE A 606 -10.87 24.84 -11.78
CA ILE A 606 -9.90 24.57 -10.72
C ILE A 606 -10.66 24.40 -9.40
N ARG A 607 -10.60 23.20 -8.85
CA ARG A 607 -11.21 22.91 -7.54
C ARG A 607 -10.30 23.45 -6.43
N THR A 608 -10.89 24.19 -5.49
CA THR A 608 -10.16 24.56 -4.27
C THR A 608 -9.81 23.29 -3.47
N ILE A 609 -8.84 23.42 -2.59
CA ILE A 609 -8.26 22.29 -1.85
C ILE A 609 -9.35 21.41 -1.21
N ASP A 610 -9.28 20.10 -1.47
CA ASP A 610 -10.14 19.07 -0.88
C ASP A 610 -9.29 18.08 -0.10
N VAL A 611 -8.73 18.54 1.01
CA VAL A 611 -7.93 17.79 1.96
C VAL A 611 -8.74 17.59 3.25
N GLY A 612 -8.42 16.54 3.98
CA GLY A 612 -9.22 15.97 5.06
C GLY A 612 -9.81 14.63 4.63
N GLY A 613 -10.41 13.89 5.54
CA GLY A 613 -10.86 12.53 5.24
C GLY A 613 -9.69 11.56 5.07
N ASP A 614 -9.49 11.08 3.85
CA ASP A 614 -8.42 10.16 3.46
C ASP A 614 -7.10 10.85 3.05
N LYS A 615 -7.09 12.20 2.97
CA LYS A 615 -5.93 13.00 2.53
C LYS A 615 -5.46 13.91 3.65
N HIS A 616 -4.27 13.66 4.15
CA HIS A 616 -3.68 14.45 5.23
C HIS A 616 -2.49 15.28 4.73
N LEU A 617 -2.25 16.41 5.43
CA LEU A 617 -1.10 17.28 5.19
C LEU A 617 -0.19 17.21 6.42
N ASP A 618 1.05 16.75 6.27
CA ASP A 618 2.00 16.59 7.38
C ASP A 618 2.30 17.90 8.12
N TYR A 619 2.23 19.03 7.42
CA TYR A 619 2.47 20.35 7.98
C TYR A 619 1.20 21.04 8.54
N LEU A 620 0.02 20.42 8.39
CA LEU A 620 -1.25 20.95 8.88
C LEU A 620 -1.91 19.91 9.82
N PRO A 621 -1.53 19.88 11.09
CA PRO A 621 -2.15 18.96 12.04
C PRO A 621 -3.64 19.27 12.19
N LEU A 622 -4.48 18.34 11.75
CA LEU A 622 -5.93 18.35 11.97
C LEU A 622 -6.27 17.51 13.19
N PRO A 623 -7.35 17.82 13.91
CA PRO A 623 -7.82 16.97 15.00
C PRO A 623 -8.11 15.56 14.49
N VAL A 624 -7.85 14.55 15.32
CA VAL A 624 -8.25 13.18 15.03
C VAL A 624 -9.77 13.08 15.09
N GLU A 625 -10.39 12.64 14.03
CA GLU A 625 -11.84 12.52 13.90
C GLU A 625 -12.24 11.06 13.80
N GLU A 626 -13.35 10.67 14.42
CA GLU A 626 -13.88 9.29 14.34
C GLU A 626 -14.37 8.94 12.93
N ASN A 627 -14.88 9.93 12.20
CA ASN A 627 -15.37 9.79 10.83
C ASN A 627 -14.77 10.87 9.93
N PRO A 628 -13.49 10.77 9.53
CA PRO A 628 -12.81 11.84 8.81
C PRO A 628 -13.48 12.26 7.48
N ALA A 629 -14.13 11.32 6.79
CA ALA A 629 -14.87 11.62 5.56
C ALA A 629 -16.09 12.54 5.80
N LEU A 630 -16.59 12.61 7.03
CA LEU A 630 -17.72 13.47 7.45
C LEU A 630 -17.26 14.71 8.23
N GLY A 631 -15.97 14.88 8.46
CA GLY A 631 -15.35 15.88 9.31
C GLY A 631 -14.87 17.14 8.57
N LEU A 632 -13.72 17.68 9.04
CA LEU A 632 -13.05 18.86 8.47
C LEU A 632 -12.41 18.53 7.13
N ARG A 633 -13.13 18.78 6.06
CA ARG A 633 -12.75 18.47 4.70
C ARG A 633 -13.25 19.53 3.72
N GLY A 634 -12.51 19.78 2.63
CA GLY A 634 -12.90 20.69 1.56
C GLY A 634 -13.19 22.10 2.08
N ILE A 635 -14.36 22.65 1.77
CA ILE A 635 -14.76 24.01 2.20
C ILE A 635 -14.75 24.19 3.71
N ARG A 636 -15.06 23.15 4.48
CA ARG A 636 -15.06 23.19 5.96
C ARG A 636 -13.66 23.40 6.51
N LEU A 637 -12.65 22.79 5.87
CA LEU A 637 -11.25 23.03 6.18
C LEU A 637 -10.88 24.49 5.87
N GLY A 638 -11.31 25.02 4.72
CA GLY A 638 -11.11 26.43 4.36
C GLY A 638 -11.76 27.41 5.33
N GLN A 639 -12.89 27.05 5.95
CA GLN A 639 -13.50 27.83 7.01
C GLN A 639 -12.74 27.76 8.33
N ALA A 640 -12.22 26.58 8.68
CA ALA A 640 -11.40 26.36 9.89
C ALA A 640 -9.99 26.95 9.76
N ARG A 641 -9.47 27.07 8.53
CA ARG A 641 -8.15 27.60 8.18
C ARG A 641 -8.26 28.62 7.04
N PRO A 642 -8.85 29.81 7.33
CA PRO A 642 -9.11 30.83 6.29
C PRO A 642 -7.84 31.27 5.53
N GLU A 643 -6.70 31.26 6.19
CA GLU A 643 -5.41 31.62 5.60
C GLU A 643 -5.04 30.76 4.39
N LEU A 644 -5.33 29.44 4.43
CA LEU A 644 -5.04 28.53 3.31
C LEU A 644 -5.96 28.82 2.12
N LEU A 645 -7.24 29.02 2.40
CA LEU A 645 -8.22 29.30 1.35
C LEU A 645 -7.97 30.67 0.73
N ASP A 646 -7.68 31.69 1.54
CA ASP A 646 -7.37 33.04 1.07
C ASP A 646 -6.15 33.07 0.15
N GLN A 647 -5.10 32.35 0.55
CA GLN A 647 -3.88 32.22 -0.26
C GLN A 647 -4.19 31.56 -1.61
N GLN A 648 -4.98 30.47 -1.62
CA GLN A 648 -5.40 29.81 -2.83
C GLN A 648 -6.28 30.71 -3.72
N LEU A 649 -7.26 31.41 -3.14
CA LEU A 649 -8.13 32.33 -3.87
C LEU A 649 -7.33 33.51 -4.48
N ARG A 650 -6.32 34.05 -3.77
CA ARG A 650 -5.41 35.07 -4.31
C ARG A 650 -4.61 34.54 -5.48
N ALA A 651 -4.06 33.33 -5.38
CA ALA A 651 -3.34 32.70 -6.48
C ALA A 651 -4.23 32.51 -7.71
N LEU A 652 -5.48 32.04 -7.52
CA LEU A 652 -6.47 31.86 -8.59
C LEU A 652 -6.90 33.20 -9.24
N LEU A 653 -6.99 34.28 -8.48
CA LEU A 653 -7.32 35.60 -9.00
C LEU A 653 -6.20 36.23 -9.84
N ARG A 654 -4.96 35.73 -9.73
CA ARG A 654 -3.76 36.24 -10.42
C ARG A 654 -3.37 35.49 -11.68
N VAL A 655 -4.13 34.45 -12.08
CA VAL A 655 -3.87 33.75 -13.34
C VAL A 655 -4.32 34.56 -14.53
N GLU A 656 -3.66 34.42 -15.68
CA GLU A 656 -3.93 35.17 -16.89
C GLU A 656 -4.15 34.27 -18.12
N PRO A 657 -5.18 34.49 -18.91
CA PRO A 657 -6.30 35.42 -18.69
C PRO A 657 -7.36 34.83 -17.73
N LEU A 658 -7.82 35.66 -16.78
CA LEU A 658 -8.68 35.24 -15.68
C LEU A 658 -10.04 34.68 -16.15
N GLU A 659 -10.56 35.14 -17.30
CA GLU A 659 -11.83 34.64 -17.86
C GLU A 659 -11.79 33.17 -18.31
N ARG A 660 -10.62 32.56 -18.40
CA ARG A 660 -10.49 31.12 -18.65
C ARG A 660 -10.48 30.27 -17.37
N CYS A 661 -10.23 30.91 -16.23
CA CYS A 661 -10.26 30.28 -14.93
C CYS A 661 -11.70 30.21 -14.41
N ARG A 662 -12.12 29.06 -13.96
CA ARG A 662 -13.35 28.80 -13.19
C ARG A 662 -12.95 28.20 -11.86
N ILE A 663 -13.57 28.66 -10.78
CA ILE A 663 -13.31 28.16 -9.43
C ILE A 663 -14.43 27.21 -9.01
N LEU A 664 -14.09 26.04 -8.48
CA LEU A 664 -15.05 25.03 -8.03
C LEU A 664 -14.86 24.74 -6.54
N LEU A 665 -15.91 24.89 -5.74
CA LEU A 665 -15.89 24.69 -4.29
C LEU A 665 -16.33 23.26 -3.93
N PRO A 666 -15.47 22.42 -3.28
CA PRO A 666 -15.82 21.08 -2.84
C PRO A 666 -16.63 21.08 -1.54
N MET A 667 -17.37 20.01 -1.27
CA MET A 667 -18.05 19.71 0.00
C MET A 667 -19.07 20.77 0.46
N VAL A 668 -19.61 21.58 -0.44
CA VAL A 668 -20.67 22.54 -0.11
C VAL A 668 -21.94 21.79 0.30
N SER A 669 -22.54 22.20 1.40
CA SER A 669 -23.75 21.58 1.97
C SER A 669 -24.94 22.53 2.09
N GLU A 670 -24.69 23.84 2.10
CA GLU A 670 -25.70 24.89 2.25
C GLU A 670 -25.35 26.18 1.51
N VAL A 671 -26.33 27.03 1.32
CA VAL A 671 -26.20 28.27 0.52
C VAL A 671 -25.28 29.30 1.18
N ASP A 672 -25.32 29.39 2.51
CA ASP A 672 -24.54 30.40 3.24
C ASP A 672 -23.01 30.14 3.14
N GLU A 673 -22.58 28.88 3.00
CA GLU A 673 -21.18 28.55 2.71
C GLU A 673 -20.73 29.18 1.38
N LEU A 674 -21.51 29.02 0.32
CA LEU A 674 -21.24 29.60 -0.98
C LEU A 674 -21.23 31.13 -0.95
N ARG A 675 -22.23 31.74 -0.30
CA ARG A 675 -22.33 33.21 -0.16
C ARG A 675 -21.14 33.79 0.59
N ALA A 676 -20.67 33.11 1.63
CA ALA A 676 -19.51 33.55 2.41
C ALA A 676 -18.25 33.57 1.54
N ILE A 677 -18.01 32.51 0.76
CA ILE A 677 -16.83 32.44 -0.11
C ILE A 677 -16.94 33.43 -1.29
N ARG A 678 -18.11 33.59 -1.91
CA ARG A 678 -18.31 34.57 -2.97
C ARG A 678 -18.00 36.01 -2.49
N ARG A 679 -18.46 36.35 -1.26
CA ARG A 679 -18.12 37.64 -0.63
C ARG A 679 -16.61 37.75 -0.40
N ARG A 680 -15.99 36.70 0.15
CA ARG A 680 -14.54 36.69 0.41
C ARG A 680 -13.72 36.84 -0.87
N LEU A 681 -14.10 36.15 -1.94
CA LEU A 681 -13.50 36.28 -3.25
C LEU A 681 -13.57 37.74 -3.77
N GLY A 682 -14.72 38.41 -3.60
CA GLY A 682 -14.89 39.81 -3.97
C GLY A 682 -14.02 40.77 -3.15
N GLU A 683 -13.87 40.55 -1.85
CA GLU A 683 -12.97 41.31 -0.97
C GLU A 683 -11.52 41.18 -1.43
N LEU A 684 -11.06 39.95 -1.70
CA LEU A 684 -9.70 39.67 -2.18
C LEU A 684 -9.45 40.27 -3.57
N ALA A 685 -10.41 40.18 -4.49
CA ALA A 685 -10.32 40.79 -5.80
C ALA A 685 -10.20 42.31 -5.72
N THR A 686 -10.98 42.98 -4.84
CA THR A 686 -10.87 44.41 -4.58
C THR A 686 -9.48 44.80 -4.07
N GLN A 687 -8.89 44.01 -3.17
CA GLN A 687 -7.52 44.22 -2.66
C GLN A 687 -6.46 44.09 -3.76
N LEU A 688 -6.71 43.23 -4.75
CA LEU A 688 -5.81 43.01 -5.91
C LEU A 688 -6.11 43.94 -7.09
N GLY A 689 -7.13 44.83 -7.00
CA GLY A 689 -7.49 45.72 -8.10
C GLY A 689 -8.18 45.03 -9.28
N ILE A 690 -8.80 43.87 -9.05
CA ILE A 690 -9.48 43.07 -10.06
C ILE A 690 -10.96 43.41 -10.09
N GLU A 691 -11.43 43.93 -11.25
CA GLU A 691 -12.83 44.35 -11.39
C GLU A 691 -13.79 43.23 -11.77
N ARG A 692 -13.30 42.21 -12.49
CA ARG A 692 -14.13 41.10 -12.99
C ARG A 692 -13.74 39.78 -12.32
N LEU A 693 -14.68 39.19 -11.62
CA LEU A 693 -14.48 37.90 -10.93
C LEU A 693 -14.56 36.75 -11.92
N PRO A 694 -13.79 35.64 -11.66
CA PRO A 694 -13.98 34.38 -12.36
C PRO A 694 -15.32 33.74 -12.00
N GLU A 695 -15.82 32.86 -12.86
CA GLU A 695 -17.01 32.04 -12.57
C GLU A 695 -16.76 31.19 -11.32
N LEU A 696 -17.69 31.18 -10.36
CA LEU A 696 -17.64 30.42 -9.11
C LEU A 696 -18.70 29.35 -9.12
N GLY A 697 -18.30 28.08 -9.18
CA GLY A 697 -19.16 26.90 -9.16
C GLY A 697 -19.15 26.18 -7.82
N VAL A 698 -20.11 25.29 -7.66
CA VAL A 698 -20.23 24.39 -6.50
C VAL A 698 -20.15 22.93 -6.92
N MET A 699 -19.41 22.14 -6.15
CA MET A 699 -19.41 20.69 -6.32
C MET A 699 -20.60 20.10 -5.59
N ILE A 700 -21.47 19.42 -6.35
CA ILE A 700 -22.63 18.72 -5.81
C ILE A 700 -22.19 17.27 -5.50
N GLU A 701 -21.74 17.07 -4.29
CA GLU A 701 -21.24 15.79 -3.81
C GLU A 701 -21.76 15.41 -2.42
N VAL A 702 -22.46 16.36 -1.76
CA VAL A 702 -23.22 16.11 -0.55
C VAL A 702 -24.70 16.05 -0.93
N PRO A 703 -25.48 15.06 -0.46
CA PRO A 703 -26.90 14.93 -0.81
C PRO A 703 -27.74 16.18 -0.51
N SER A 704 -27.42 16.92 0.57
CA SER A 704 -28.07 18.19 0.87
C SER A 704 -27.89 19.23 -0.23
N ALA A 705 -26.70 19.34 -0.82
CA ALA A 705 -26.45 20.26 -1.93
C ALA A 705 -27.27 19.89 -3.19
N ALA A 706 -27.45 18.61 -3.48
CA ALA A 706 -28.31 18.16 -4.58
C ALA A 706 -29.79 18.52 -4.35
N LEU A 707 -30.26 18.42 -3.10
CA LEU A 707 -31.63 18.80 -2.71
C LEU A 707 -31.85 20.32 -2.73
N LEU A 708 -30.83 21.12 -2.43
CA LEU A 708 -30.83 22.59 -2.44
C LEU A 708 -30.30 23.19 -3.76
N ALA A 709 -30.21 22.39 -4.81
CA ALA A 709 -29.54 22.78 -6.05
C ALA A 709 -30.15 24.03 -6.72
N ASP A 710 -31.45 24.28 -6.59
CA ASP A 710 -32.11 25.48 -7.09
C ASP A 710 -31.65 26.73 -6.31
N GLN A 711 -31.58 26.66 -4.99
CA GLN A 711 -31.11 27.76 -4.14
C GLN A 711 -29.60 28.02 -4.33
N LEU A 712 -28.79 26.95 -4.47
CA LEU A 712 -27.36 27.08 -4.76
C LEU A 712 -27.13 27.70 -6.15
N ALA A 713 -27.90 27.31 -7.18
CA ALA A 713 -27.78 27.81 -8.54
C ALA A 713 -28.17 29.29 -8.67
N GLU A 714 -28.94 29.88 -7.73
CA GLU A 714 -29.16 31.32 -7.66
C GLU A 714 -27.86 32.10 -7.42
N HIS A 715 -26.92 31.47 -6.68
CA HIS A 715 -25.67 32.09 -6.25
C HIS A 715 -24.42 31.50 -6.90
N ALA A 716 -24.48 30.29 -7.47
CA ALA A 716 -23.40 29.68 -8.25
C ALA A 716 -23.52 30.00 -9.73
N ASP A 717 -22.38 30.07 -10.42
CA ASP A 717 -22.37 30.25 -11.88
C ASP A 717 -22.56 28.91 -12.59
N PHE A 718 -22.18 27.81 -11.97
CA PHE A 718 -22.40 26.44 -12.42
C PHE A 718 -22.33 25.44 -11.27
N PRO A 719 -23.08 24.35 -11.27
CA PRO A 719 -22.86 23.16 -10.47
C PRO A 719 -22.09 22.11 -11.26
N SER A 720 -21.17 21.39 -10.57
CA SER A 720 -20.47 20.21 -11.09
C SER A 720 -20.66 19.04 -10.13
N ILE A 721 -21.16 17.91 -10.62
CA ILE A 721 -21.54 16.77 -9.76
C ILE A 721 -20.35 15.85 -9.53
N GLY A 722 -19.93 15.72 -8.27
CA GLY A 722 -18.91 14.80 -7.79
C GLY A 722 -19.49 13.43 -7.44
N THR A 723 -19.71 12.56 -8.42
CA THR A 723 -20.44 11.29 -8.22
C THR A 723 -19.77 10.31 -7.27
N ASN A 724 -18.45 10.40 -7.05
CA ASN A 724 -17.74 9.49 -6.15
C ASN A 724 -18.18 9.71 -4.69
N ASP A 725 -18.08 10.94 -4.21
CA ASP A 725 -18.46 11.31 -2.86
C ASP A 725 -20.00 11.34 -2.70
N LEU A 726 -20.73 11.77 -3.73
CA LEU A 726 -22.19 11.69 -3.74
C LEU A 726 -22.68 10.25 -3.57
N SER A 727 -22.03 9.27 -4.21
CA SER A 727 -22.34 7.85 -4.04
C SER A 727 -22.07 7.39 -2.61
N GLN A 728 -20.94 7.71 -2.07
CA GLN A 728 -20.51 7.37 -0.72
C GLN A 728 -21.54 7.86 0.31
N TYR A 729 -21.91 9.13 0.24
CA TYR A 729 -22.82 9.74 1.22
C TYR A 729 -24.29 9.35 1.00
N ALA A 730 -24.74 9.21 -0.24
CA ALA A 730 -26.12 8.83 -0.53
C ALA A 730 -26.40 7.35 -0.21
N LEU A 731 -25.41 6.47 -0.36
CA LEU A 731 -25.54 5.02 -0.08
C LEU A 731 -25.04 4.66 1.32
N ALA A 732 -24.44 5.62 2.06
CA ALA A 732 -23.83 5.40 3.38
C ALA A 732 -22.81 4.23 3.35
N MET A 733 -21.99 4.17 2.32
CA MET A 733 -20.96 3.15 2.10
C MET A 733 -19.61 3.83 1.91
N ASP A 734 -18.63 3.42 2.70
CA ASP A 734 -17.26 3.91 2.55
C ASP A 734 -16.60 3.27 1.32
N ARG A 735 -16.18 4.09 0.37
CA ARG A 735 -15.50 3.65 -0.87
C ARG A 735 -14.11 3.06 -0.63
N CYS A 736 -13.51 3.35 0.54
CA CYS A 736 -12.22 2.80 0.95
C CYS A 736 -12.36 1.46 1.69
N HIS A 737 -13.58 1.07 2.07
CA HIS A 737 -13.83 -0.18 2.77
C HIS A 737 -13.84 -1.36 1.80
N ALA A 738 -12.88 -2.30 1.93
CA ALA A 738 -12.68 -3.42 1.01
C ALA A 738 -13.92 -4.28 0.72
N GLY A 739 -14.83 -4.44 1.71
CA GLY A 739 -16.05 -5.23 1.55
C GLY A 739 -17.27 -4.44 1.04
N LEU A 740 -17.18 -3.12 0.91
CA LEU A 740 -18.28 -2.25 0.47
C LEU A 740 -18.01 -1.55 -0.85
N ALA A 741 -16.74 -1.31 -1.19
CA ALA A 741 -16.35 -0.58 -2.40
C ALA A 741 -16.99 -1.15 -3.67
N ASP A 742 -16.99 -2.48 -3.84
CA ASP A 742 -17.58 -3.17 -4.99
C ASP A 742 -19.12 -3.11 -5.03
N ARG A 743 -19.77 -2.69 -3.95
CA ARG A 743 -21.22 -2.51 -3.86
C ARG A 743 -21.69 -1.11 -4.23
N ILE A 744 -20.75 -0.17 -4.31
CA ILE A 744 -21.04 1.21 -4.69
C ILE A 744 -21.15 1.28 -6.20
N ASP A 745 -22.35 1.51 -6.71
CA ASP A 745 -22.62 1.69 -8.13
C ASP A 745 -23.27 3.06 -8.35
N ALA A 746 -22.57 3.92 -9.09
CA ALA A 746 -23.04 5.29 -9.37
C ALA A 746 -24.26 5.34 -10.31
N LEU A 747 -24.65 4.24 -10.98
CA LEU A 747 -25.93 4.11 -11.68
C LEU A 747 -27.10 3.72 -10.75
N HIS A 748 -26.90 3.77 -9.43
CA HIS A 748 -27.97 3.53 -8.47
C HIS A 748 -29.10 4.57 -8.63
N PRO A 749 -30.39 4.15 -8.67
CA PRO A 749 -31.51 5.07 -8.91
C PRO A 749 -31.57 6.27 -7.96
N ALA A 750 -31.15 6.11 -6.69
CA ALA A 750 -31.09 7.22 -5.74
C ALA A 750 -30.12 8.32 -6.21
N LEU A 751 -28.95 7.95 -6.76
CA LEU A 751 -28.00 8.92 -7.32
C LEU A 751 -28.55 9.58 -8.57
N LEU A 752 -29.15 8.80 -9.48
CA LEU A 752 -29.76 9.37 -10.68
C LEU A 752 -30.87 10.39 -10.34
N ARG A 753 -31.64 10.15 -9.28
CA ARG A 753 -32.64 11.14 -8.78
C ARG A 753 -31.97 12.40 -8.26
N LEU A 754 -30.87 12.31 -7.51
CA LEU A 754 -30.11 13.49 -7.04
C LEU A 754 -29.49 14.25 -8.22
N ILE A 755 -28.97 13.57 -9.24
CA ILE A 755 -28.49 14.19 -10.48
C ILE A 755 -29.64 14.91 -11.21
N ALA A 756 -30.78 14.26 -11.39
CA ALA A 756 -31.96 14.85 -12.01
C ALA A 756 -32.45 16.08 -11.24
N GLN A 757 -32.48 16.02 -9.90
CA GLN A 757 -32.85 17.14 -9.02
C GLN A 757 -31.88 18.32 -9.21
N THR A 758 -30.57 18.03 -9.29
CA THR A 758 -29.55 19.06 -9.53
C THR A 758 -29.74 19.75 -10.88
N CYS A 759 -29.94 18.97 -11.95
CA CYS A 759 -30.16 19.51 -13.28
C CYS A 759 -31.44 20.35 -13.36
N ALA A 760 -32.52 19.88 -12.73
CA ALA A 760 -33.79 20.62 -12.68
C ALA A 760 -33.68 21.93 -11.88
N GLY A 761 -32.94 21.89 -10.75
CA GLY A 761 -32.69 23.10 -9.93
C GLY A 761 -31.87 24.13 -10.69
N ALA A 762 -30.75 23.72 -11.31
CA ALA A 762 -29.87 24.58 -12.08
C ALA A 762 -30.58 25.23 -13.29
N ALA A 763 -31.41 24.45 -13.99
CA ALA A 763 -32.15 24.91 -15.17
C ALA A 763 -33.11 26.08 -14.86
N ARG A 764 -33.66 26.16 -13.62
CA ARG A 764 -34.52 27.29 -13.20
C ARG A 764 -33.78 28.63 -13.24
N HIS A 765 -32.45 28.60 -13.07
CA HIS A 765 -31.60 29.78 -13.05
C HIS A 765 -30.74 29.91 -14.33
N GLY A 766 -31.00 29.08 -15.35
CA GLY A 766 -30.22 29.06 -16.61
C GLY A 766 -28.75 28.68 -16.41
N ARG A 767 -28.48 27.83 -15.39
CA ARG A 767 -27.13 27.35 -15.12
C ARG A 767 -26.93 25.98 -15.75
N TRP A 768 -25.76 25.80 -16.40
CA TRP A 768 -25.35 24.52 -16.94
C TRP A 768 -24.82 23.59 -15.81
N VAL A 769 -24.92 22.28 -16.03
CA VAL A 769 -24.51 21.26 -15.06
C VAL A 769 -23.40 20.37 -15.65
N GLY A 770 -22.29 20.26 -14.94
CA GLY A 770 -21.23 19.30 -15.24
C GLY A 770 -21.28 18.05 -14.33
N VAL A 771 -20.61 17.00 -14.78
CA VAL A 771 -20.32 15.79 -13.96
C VAL A 771 -18.81 15.51 -14.06
N CYS A 772 -18.11 15.46 -12.91
CA CYS A 772 -16.66 15.24 -12.86
C CYS A 772 -16.25 13.97 -12.08
N GLY A 773 -17.19 13.21 -11.54
CA GLY A 773 -16.92 11.92 -10.91
C GLY A 773 -16.72 10.80 -11.93
N ALA A 774 -16.37 9.61 -11.44
CA ALA A 774 -16.08 8.42 -12.27
C ALA A 774 -17.21 8.04 -13.24
N LEU A 775 -18.47 8.37 -12.89
CA LEU A 775 -19.64 8.10 -13.72
C LEU A 775 -19.59 8.81 -15.09
N ALA A 776 -18.95 9.98 -15.17
CA ALA A 776 -18.78 10.71 -16.44
C ALA A 776 -17.95 9.93 -17.47
N SER A 777 -17.05 9.08 -16.98
CA SER A 777 -16.17 8.23 -17.79
C SER A 777 -16.79 6.88 -18.20
N ASP A 778 -18.01 6.57 -17.73
CA ASP A 778 -18.73 5.33 -18.09
C ASP A 778 -19.55 5.54 -19.38
N PRO A 779 -19.18 4.89 -20.51
CA PRO A 779 -19.94 5.02 -21.77
C PRO A 779 -21.39 4.56 -21.67
N LEU A 780 -21.70 3.68 -20.68
CA LEU A 780 -23.08 3.22 -20.43
C LEU A 780 -23.89 4.31 -19.72
N ALA A 781 -23.24 5.14 -18.88
CA ALA A 781 -23.88 6.23 -18.17
C ALA A 781 -24.09 7.48 -19.05
N THR A 782 -23.26 7.66 -20.09
CA THR A 782 -23.31 8.85 -20.97
C THR A 782 -24.73 9.18 -21.45
N PRO A 783 -25.54 8.26 -22.05
CA PRO A 783 -26.90 8.58 -22.49
C PRO A 783 -27.85 8.94 -21.35
N VAL A 784 -27.64 8.36 -20.15
CA VAL A 784 -28.44 8.66 -18.97
C VAL A 784 -28.15 10.10 -18.51
N LEU A 785 -26.90 10.47 -18.37
CA LEU A 785 -26.46 11.81 -17.94
C LEU A 785 -26.95 12.89 -18.92
N VAL A 786 -26.77 12.67 -20.25
CA VAL A 786 -27.31 13.56 -21.28
C VAL A 786 -28.83 13.68 -21.16
N GLY A 787 -29.53 12.56 -20.93
CA GLY A 787 -31.01 12.54 -20.78
C GLY A 787 -31.50 13.25 -19.52
N LEU A 788 -30.74 13.21 -18.43
CA LEU A 788 -31.07 13.92 -17.17
C LEU A 788 -30.79 15.43 -17.26
N GLY A 789 -30.08 15.89 -18.29
CA GLY A 789 -29.87 17.32 -18.51
C GLY A 789 -28.45 17.79 -18.29
N VAL A 790 -27.48 16.89 -18.10
CA VAL A 790 -26.06 17.24 -17.98
C VAL A 790 -25.55 17.82 -19.28
N GLU A 791 -24.70 18.86 -19.22
CA GLU A 791 -24.14 19.61 -20.36
C GLU A 791 -22.64 19.49 -20.47
N GLU A 792 -21.95 19.09 -19.40
CA GLU A 792 -20.51 18.80 -19.40
C GLU A 792 -20.24 17.43 -18.78
N LEU A 793 -19.35 16.65 -19.42
CA LEU A 793 -18.82 15.40 -18.89
C LEU A 793 -17.30 15.54 -18.77
N SER A 794 -16.77 15.54 -17.54
CA SER A 794 -15.33 15.61 -17.28
C SER A 794 -14.80 14.20 -17.03
N VAL A 795 -13.92 13.74 -17.92
CA VAL A 795 -13.48 12.35 -18.03
C VAL A 795 -11.94 12.23 -17.91
N GLY A 796 -11.41 11.02 -17.83
CA GLY A 796 -9.95 10.83 -17.95
C GLY A 796 -9.45 11.29 -19.33
N PRO A 797 -8.24 11.90 -19.45
CA PRO A 797 -7.70 12.43 -20.71
C PRO A 797 -7.74 11.43 -21.87
N ASN A 798 -7.50 10.14 -21.60
CA ASN A 798 -7.51 9.06 -22.58
C ASN A 798 -8.90 8.61 -23.05
N LEU A 799 -9.97 9.01 -22.36
CA LEU A 799 -11.37 8.65 -22.66
C LEU A 799 -12.13 9.72 -23.44
N VAL A 800 -11.55 10.89 -23.64
CA VAL A 800 -12.20 12.03 -24.32
C VAL A 800 -12.74 11.64 -25.69
N GLY A 801 -11.94 10.98 -26.53
CA GLY A 801 -12.34 10.57 -27.87
C GLY A 801 -13.47 9.56 -27.89
N GLU A 802 -13.46 8.62 -26.94
CA GLU A 802 -14.52 7.61 -26.78
C GLU A 802 -15.86 8.25 -26.40
N ILE A 803 -15.86 9.08 -25.34
CA ILE A 803 -17.09 9.73 -24.86
C ILE A 803 -17.64 10.72 -25.88
N LYS A 804 -16.77 11.50 -26.59
CA LYS A 804 -17.21 12.34 -27.71
C LYS A 804 -17.89 11.52 -28.82
N THR A 805 -17.31 10.38 -29.16
CA THR A 805 -17.89 9.48 -30.15
C THR A 805 -19.22 8.91 -29.67
N ARG A 806 -19.31 8.55 -28.39
CA ARG A 806 -20.56 8.06 -27.79
C ARG A 806 -21.66 9.11 -27.86
N VAL A 807 -21.38 10.36 -27.49
CA VAL A 807 -22.33 11.48 -27.55
C VAL A 807 -22.86 11.68 -28.98
N ARG A 808 -22.00 11.64 -30.00
CA ARG A 808 -22.40 11.81 -31.40
C ARG A 808 -23.36 10.72 -31.93
N GLN A 809 -23.40 9.58 -31.27
CA GLN A 809 -24.34 8.47 -31.60
C GLN A 809 -25.73 8.64 -30.96
N LEU A 810 -25.85 9.56 -29.98
CA LEU A 810 -27.06 9.72 -29.18
C LEU A 810 -28.03 10.72 -29.81
N ASP A 811 -29.30 10.59 -29.47
CA ASP A 811 -30.37 11.58 -29.65
C ASP A 811 -30.78 12.07 -28.25
N ALA A 812 -30.63 13.36 -27.94
CA ALA A 812 -30.83 13.88 -26.60
C ALA A 812 -32.33 13.78 -26.18
N ALA A 813 -33.28 13.90 -27.11
CA ALA A 813 -34.69 13.75 -26.81
C ALA A 813 -35.03 12.29 -26.48
N GLU A 814 -34.45 11.32 -27.17
CA GLU A 814 -34.55 9.90 -26.87
C GLU A 814 -33.92 9.58 -25.50
N CYS A 815 -32.69 10.07 -25.23
CA CYS A 815 -32.03 9.92 -23.93
C CYS A 815 -32.92 10.44 -22.80
N ARG A 816 -33.55 11.60 -22.95
CA ARG A 816 -34.45 12.18 -21.92
C ARG A 816 -35.62 11.25 -21.60
N ARG A 817 -36.30 10.69 -22.61
CA ARG A 817 -37.43 9.81 -22.37
C ARG A 817 -37.05 8.56 -21.60
N HIS A 818 -35.94 7.92 -21.97
CA HIS A 818 -35.49 6.70 -21.33
C HIS A 818 -34.85 6.98 -19.94
N ALA A 819 -34.05 8.03 -19.78
CA ALA A 819 -33.46 8.38 -18.50
C ALA A 819 -34.51 8.64 -17.42
N GLN A 820 -35.64 9.26 -17.78
CA GLN A 820 -36.76 9.47 -16.84
C GLN A 820 -37.33 8.16 -16.32
N ALA A 821 -37.46 7.14 -17.18
CA ALA A 821 -37.97 5.82 -16.79
C ALA A 821 -36.98 5.06 -15.88
N LEU A 822 -35.69 5.32 -16.00
CA LEU A 822 -34.66 4.67 -15.14
C LEU A 822 -34.76 5.12 -13.68
N LEU A 823 -35.30 6.32 -13.42
CA LEU A 823 -35.47 6.84 -12.06
C LEU A 823 -36.46 6.02 -11.21
N ASP A 824 -37.34 5.27 -11.83
CA ASP A 824 -38.34 4.44 -11.15
C ASP A 824 -37.89 3.00 -10.91
N LEU A 825 -36.69 2.64 -11.37
CA LEU A 825 -36.14 1.32 -11.13
C LEU A 825 -35.66 1.16 -9.67
N GLY A 826 -35.58 -0.09 -9.21
CA GLY A 826 -35.29 -0.40 -7.80
C GLY A 826 -33.84 -0.72 -7.49
N SER A 827 -32.95 -0.81 -8.49
CA SER A 827 -31.53 -1.18 -8.26
C SER A 827 -30.62 -0.71 -9.38
N ALA A 828 -29.33 -0.55 -9.07
CA ALA A 828 -28.30 -0.21 -10.06
C ALA A 828 -28.20 -1.27 -11.17
N ARG A 829 -28.32 -2.55 -10.81
CA ARG A 829 -28.34 -3.65 -11.78
C ARG A 829 -29.47 -3.50 -12.79
N ALA A 830 -30.71 -3.23 -12.34
CA ALA A 830 -31.84 -3.03 -13.23
C ALA A 830 -31.62 -1.82 -14.16
N VAL A 831 -30.97 -0.75 -13.66
CA VAL A 831 -30.59 0.40 -14.49
C VAL A 831 -29.56 -0.01 -15.55
N ARG A 832 -28.50 -0.74 -15.20
CA ARG A 832 -27.50 -1.21 -16.14
C ARG A 832 -28.10 -2.11 -17.23
N ASP A 833 -28.95 -3.05 -16.83
CA ASP A 833 -29.62 -3.95 -17.75
C ASP A 833 -30.52 -3.16 -18.76
N ALA A 834 -31.27 -2.18 -18.28
CA ALA A 834 -32.06 -1.30 -19.12
C ALA A 834 -31.21 -0.41 -20.04
N CYS A 835 -30.06 0.14 -19.54
CA CYS A 835 -29.14 0.90 -20.37
C CYS A 835 -28.54 0.04 -21.49
N LEU A 836 -28.10 -1.18 -21.21
CA LEU A 836 -27.56 -2.11 -22.21
C LEU A 836 -28.60 -2.49 -23.28
N GLN A 837 -29.84 -2.61 -22.87
CA GLN A 837 -30.95 -2.90 -23.81
C GLN A 837 -31.23 -1.72 -24.76
N HIS A 838 -31.23 -0.49 -24.26
CA HIS A 838 -31.55 0.70 -25.05
C HIS A 838 -30.35 1.27 -25.80
N TRP A 839 -29.17 1.20 -25.21
CA TRP A 839 -27.92 1.79 -25.72
C TRP A 839 -26.76 0.79 -25.62
N PRO A 840 -26.79 -0.28 -26.42
CA PRO A 840 -25.75 -1.29 -26.37
C PRO A 840 -24.37 -0.63 -26.58
N LEU A 841 -23.38 -1.16 -25.89
CA LEU A 841 -21.99 -0.82 -26.11
C LEU A 841 -21.51 -1.58 -27.36
N ALA A 842 -20.83 -0.85 -28.26
CA ALA A 842 -20.40 -1.42 -29.55
C ALA A 842 -19.24 -2.44 -29.37
#